data_6fe796a9efeeb512133dd3f3d964b92c
#
_entry.id   6fe796a9efeeb512133dd3f3d964b92c
#
_cell.length_a   1.000
_cell.length_b   1.000
_cell.length_c   1.000
_cell.angle_alpha   90.00
_cell.angle_beta   90.00
_cell.angle_gamma   90.00
#
_symmetry.space_group_name_H-M   'P 1'
#
loop_
_entity.id
_entity.type
_entity.pdbx_description
1 polymer ?
#
loop_
_entity_poly.entity_id
_entity_poly.type
_entity_poly.pdbx_seq_one_letter_code
_entity_poly.pdbx_strand_id
1 'polypeptide(L)'
;MSLESGLDRRALRTFGPLLLLATVSLPLAAQATHPWTVSEIFNRLDSATGDPPEGISWSPDGKRATWIDDSGNLMQMAAAETQPKKLLAASRIGALLNANISDRDRDHRARYDEPDYVWAPDSNHLLFDTDGQLWYFDLKTGTGVQIGNTGMQSGDDPKFSPNGQYVSWLHDHNLFLQRVDGSSPLLALTTTHDDTILNGEVDWVYLEELDARSNYFWSPDSKEIAYLQMNEAAVPQYPLVDFIPLHATVDQQRYPQPGDANPAVRVGILNAGGGNTRWLKIPMDAGNDYIPRFGWLNPRIVWVETLSRNQQHLNLWFADVHTGEVRLVLAQTEPKYFNTTYDVRFVGDHQFLVLSWRDGHTHIYRYSFDPNNPLGAEAKLENQLESGDYEVEAVKAVDPSAQTVWYLSNQSNPREEQVWAVQLDGSNRRQLTTAVGVHDPAFAPQSGSFLDEYSSEMTPPTVATCSGAGECKPFWLSKPLEGHHLIATQPLELTAADNATTLYGTILMPPGHRDAHSVPLIVNPYGGPDVGTDADEWGDKRFFFDQLLAEHGFAVLHVDNRGMGNRGRDFEQVCYHNFGPPQFADQMASVDQVLRKYPEIDPHRLGWWGWSWGGSFTLFALSHSESFLAGVSVAPVTDWRDYDSIYTERYMGLPSEDADNYRDDSDVTSAANLRGHLLLMHGTGDDNVHIEGDMQYIEKLIQAHIPYDYNVFPRKTHAIAGPDDQTLLFGKIVDHFERYLMEGDEKPERKH
;
A
#
# COMPACT_ATOMS: atom_id res chain seq x y z
N MET A 1 -5.32 -74.73 -16.50
CA MET A 1 -6.35 -75.51 -17.18
C MET A 1 -7.13 -74.45 -17.95
N SER A 2 -6.78 -74.22 -19.23
CA SER A 2 -7.26 -74.94 -20.42
C SER A 2 -8.76 -74.71 -20.62
N LEU A 3 -9.28 -74.22 -21.70
CA LEU A 3 -9.06 -74.17 -23.13
C LEU A 3 -10.28 -73.47 -23.74
N GLU A 4 -10.07 -72.58 -24.73
CA GLU A 4 -10.45 -72.78 -26.15
C GLU A 4 -11.95 -72.97 -26.41
N SER A 5 -12.61 -72.39 -27.36
CA SER A 5 -12.46 -71.99 -28.75
C SER A 5 -13.88 -71.60 -29.19
N GLY A 6 -14.19 -70.95 -30.22
CA GLY A 6 -13.82 -70.89 -31.57
C GLY A 6 -14.77 -70.05 -32.43
N LEU A 7 -14.29 -69.71 -33.54
CA LEU A 7 -14.82 -69.02 -34.70
C LEU A 7 -16.28 -69.38 -35.14
N ASP A 8 -17.05 -68.39 -35.68
CA ASP A 8 -17.30 -68.50 -37.14
C ASP A 8 -17.85 -67.19 -37.76
N ARG A 9 -17.49 -67.04 -39.03
CA ARG A 9 -17.75 -65.92 -39.94
C ARG A 9 -19.16 -65.98 -40.51
N ARG A 10 -19.75 -64.84 -40.87
CA ARG A 10 -20.25 -64.53 -42.23
C ARG A 10 -20.61 -63.06 -42.43
N ALA A 11 -20.12 -62.56 -43.56
CA ALA A 11 -20.28 -61.21 -44.07
C ALA A 11 -21.68 -60.96 -44.65
N LEU A 12 -22.11 -59.66 -44.59
CA LEU A 12 -22.94 -59.12 -45.67
C LEU A 12 -22.58 -57.61 -45.83
N ARG A 13 -22.20 -57.28 -47.05
CA ARG A 13 -21.88 -55.92 -47.52
C ARG A 13 -23.16 -55.10 -47.72
N THR A 14 -23.21 -53.89 -47.26
CA THR A 14 -23.99 -52.78 -47.87
C THR A 14 -23.19 -51.54 -47.92
N PHE A 15 -23.00 -51.03 -49.14
CA PHE A 15 -22.36 -49.76 -49.43
C PHE A 15 -23.30 -48.56 -49.03
N GLY A 16 -22.84 -47.66 -48.20
CA GLY A 16 -23.42 -46.34 -48.02
C GLY A 16 -22.34 -45.29 -48.29
N PRO A 17 -22.65 -44.10 -48.85
CA PRO A 17 -21.66 -43.17 -49.32
C PRO A 17 -20.98 -42.46 -48.15
N LEU A 18 -19.66 -42.46 -48.14
CA LEU A 18 -18.82 -41.66 -47.28
C LEU A 18 -19.00 -40.16 -47.67
N LEU A 19 -19.69 -39.38 -46.85
CA LEU A 19 -19.59 -37.93 -46.89
C LEU A 19 -18.24 -37.57 -46.24
N LEU A 20 -17.25 -37.17 -47.04
CA LEU A 20 -16.07 -36.48 -46.58
C LEU A 20 -16.49 -35.08 -46.09
N LEU A 21 -16.65 -34.90 -44.79
CA LEU A 21 -16.61 -33.57 -44.18
C LEU A 21 -15.15 -33.08 -44.23
N ALA A 22 -14.84 -32.25 -45.22
CA ALA A 22 -13.65 -31.44 -45.21
C ALA A 22 -13.82 -30.41 -44.10
N THR A 23 -13.21 -30.65 -42.96
CA THR A 23 -12.98 -29.57 -41.96
C THR A 23 -12.01 -28.60 -42.59
N VAL A 24 -12.54 -27.49 -43.10
CA VAL A 24 -11.76 -26.31 -43.41
C VAL A 24 -11.37 -25.73 -42.05
N SER A 25 -10.19 -26.11 -41.56
CA SER A 25 -9.48 -25.32 -40.56
C SER A 25 -9.13 -23.99 -41.23
N LEU A 26 -9.96 -22.98 -41.02
CA LEU A 26 -9.54 -21.59 -41.21
C LEU A 26 -8.30 -21.40 -40.31
N PRO A 27 -7.17 -20.93 -40.85
CA PRO A 27 -6.11 -20.52 -40.00
C PRO A 27 -6.70 -19.39 -39.13
N LEU A 28 -6.70 -19.53 -37.81
CA LEU A 28 -6.75 -18.36 -36.95
C LEU A 28 -5.63 -17.44 -37.48
N ALA A 29 -5.99 -16.31 -38.07
CA ALA A 29 -5.04 -15.27 -38.35
C ALA A 29 -4.40 -14.95 -37.00
N ALA A 30 -3.13 -15.30 -36.85
CA ALA A 30 -2.36 -14.80 -35.74
C ALA A 30 -2.49 -13.28 -35.82
N GLN A 31 -3.15 -12.67 -34.83
CA GLN A 31 -3.16 -11.23 -34.71
C GLN A 31 -1.71 -10.76 -34.73
N ALA A 32 -1.40 -9.79 -35.57
CA ALA A 32 -0.06 -9.25 -35.63
C ALA A 32 0.22 -8.57 -34.27
N THR A 33 1.20 -9.06 -33.56
CA THR A 33 1.67 -8.39 -32.33
C THR A 33 2.38 -7.10 -32.72
N HIS A 34 2.17 -6.07 -31.95
CA HIS A 34 2.90 -4.78 -32.08
C HIS A 34 3.63 -4.48 -30.76
N PRO A 35 4.75 -3.73 -30.84
CA PRO A 35 5.49 -3.34 -29.64
C PRO A 35 4.63 -2.44 -28.73
N TRP A 36 4.94 -2.47 -27.44
CA TRP A 36 4.39 -1.54 -26.47
C TRP A 36 4.76 -0.10 -26.80
N THR A 37 3.89 0.81 -26.48
CA THR A 37 4.18 2.25 -26.47
C THR A 37 3.90 2.82 -25.10
N VAL A 38 4.68 3.84 -24.68
CA VAL A 38 4.46 4.52 -23.40
C VAL A 38 3.03 5.02 -23.28
N SER A 39 2.48 5.60 -24.37
CA SER A 39 1.10 6.09 -24.38
C SER A 39 0.05 4.99 -24.21
N GLU A 40 0.26 3.77 -24.70
CA GLU A 40 -0.66 2.67 -24.46
C GLU A 40 -0.65 2.24 -23.00
N ILE A 41 0.54 2.11 -22.41
CA ILE A 41 0.69 1.69 -21.02
C ILE A 41 -0.04 2.66 -20.08
N PHE A 42 0.18 3.96 -20.25
CA PHE A 42 -0.31 4.94 -19.27
C PHE A 42 -1.69 5.52 -19.58
N ASN A 43 -2.24 5.30 -20.79
CA ASN A 43 -3.56 5.81 -21.17
C ASN A 43 -4.62 4.74 -21.43
N ARG A 44 -4.25 3.47 -21.67
CA ARG A 44 -5.19 2.45 -22.18
C ARG A 44 -5.05 1.08 -21.55
N LEU A 45 -4.06 0.85 -20.72
CA LEU A 45 -3.78 -0.49 -20.18
C LEU A 45 -4.98 -1.05 -19.42
N ASP A 46 -5.57 -0.25 -18.55
CA ASP A 46 -6.71 -0.63 -17.70
C ASP A 46 -7.90 -1.10 -18.57
N SER A 47 -8.13 -0.46 -19.72
CA SER A 47 -9.16 -0.88 -20.67
C SER A 47 -8.79 -2.14 -21.46
N ALA A 48 -7.53 -2.53 -21.53
CA ALA A 48 -7.07 -3.68 -22.30
C ALA A 48 -7.38 -5.01 -21.61
N THR A 49 -7.14 -5.10 -20.32
CA THR A 49 -7.39 -6.31 -19.51
C THR A 49 -8.72 -6.28 -18.77
N GLY A 50 -9.35 -5.11 -18.66
CA GLY A 50 -10.53 -4.83 -17.84
C GLY A 50 -10.16 -4.62 -16.39
N ASP A 51 -10.98 -3.85 -15.67
CA ASP A 51 -10.74 -3.54 -14.26
C ASP A 51 -11.46 -4.57 -13.38
N PRO A 52 -10.77 -5.23 -12.44
CA PRO A 52 -11.42 -6.10 -11.48
C PRO A 52 -12.40 -5.33 -10.59
N PRO A 53 -13.31 -6.00 -9.88
CA PRO A 53 -14.09 -5.38 -8.82
C PRO A 53 -13.20 -4.83 -7.70
N GLU A 54 -12.96 -3.53 -7.69
CA GLU A 54 -12.18 -2.83 -6.67
C GLU A 54 -13.06 -2.26 -5.54
N GLY A 55 -12.47 -1.92 -4.39
CA GLY A 55 -13.18 -1.32 -3.26
C GLY A 55 -14.32 -2.19 -2.73
N ILE A 56 -14.14 -3.50 -2.70
CA ILE A 56 -15.16 -4.46 -2.28
C ILE A 56 -15.55 -4.20 -0.83
N SER A 57 -16.82 -3.84 -0.61
CA SER A 57 -17.38 -3.56 0.72
C SER A 57 -18.51 -4.54 1.05
N TRP A 58 -18.39 -5.19 2.22
CA TRP A 58 -19.41 -6.10 2.70
C TRP A 58 -20.50 -5.40 3.52
N SER A 59 -21.75 -5.80 3.31
CA SER A 59 -22.83 -5.38 4.20
C SER A 59 -22.56 -5.88 5.64
N PRO A 60 -22.91 -5.10 6.68
CA PRO A 60 -22.67 -5.49 8.08
C PRO A 60 -23.22 -6.84 8.50
N ASP A 61 -24.30 -7.32 7.85
CA ASP A 61 -24.87 -8.66 8.08
C ASP A 61 -24.10 -9.79 7.35
N GLY A 62 -23.02 -9.47 6.64
CA GLY A 62 -22.15 -10.41 5.92
C GLY A 62 -22.81 -11.14 4.75
N LYS A 63 -24.00 -10.72 4.30
CA LYS A 63 -24.74 -11.48 3.28
C LYS A 63 -24.43 -11.10 1.87
N ARG A 64 -23.94 -9.89 1.64
CA ARG A 64 -23.62 -9.38 0.28
C ARG A 64 -22.38 -8.51 0.28
N ALA A 65 -21.57 -8.70 -0.73
CA ALA A 65 -20.52 -7.77 -1.11
C ALA A 65 -21.05 -6.77 -2.15
N THR A 66 -20.52 -5.56 -2.15
CA THR A 66 -20.82 -4.52 -3.15
C THR A 66 -19.55 -3.84 -3.61
N TRP A 67 -19.58 -3.29 -4.82
CA TRP A 67 -18.49 -2.49 -5.42
C TRP A 67 -19.05 -1.60 -6.50
N ILE A 68 -18.29 -0.60 -6.94
CA ILE A 68 -18.62 0.22 -8.12
C ILE A 68 -17.94 -0.40 -9.35
N ASP A 69 -18.69 -0.63 -10.43
CA ASP A 69 -18.11 -1.13 -11.69
C ASP A 69 -17.60 0.03 -12.57
N ASP A 70 -16.82 -0.28 -13.61
CA ASP A 70 -16.23 0.68 -14.57
C ASP A 70 -17.28 1.61 -15.24
N SER A 71 -18.55 1.20 -15.21
CA SER A 71 -19.65 2.01 -15.71
C SER A 71 -20.25 2.90 -14.62
N GLY A 72 -19.71 2.89 -13.40
CA GLY A 72 -20.22 3.62 -12.24
C GLY A 72 -21.49 3.02 -11.64
N ASN A 73 -21.82 1.76 -11.93
CA ASN A 73 -22.96 1.10 -11.30
C ASN A 73 -22.55 0.48 -9.97
N LEU A 74 -23.40 0.61 -8.95
CA LEU A 74 -23.25 -0.18 -7.72
C LEU A 74 -23.68 -1.61 -8.00
N MET A 75 -22.72 -2.52 -7.93
CA MET A 75 -22.93 -3.96 -8.07
C MET A 75 -23.13 -4.62 -6.74
N GLN A 76 -23.70 -5.81 -6.70
CA GLN A 76 -23.80 -6.64 -5.52
C GLN A 76 -23.68 -8.13 -5.85
N MET A 77 -23.19 -8.91 -4.90
CA MET A 77 -23.18 -10.36 -4.97
C MET A 77 -23.35 -10.96 -3.57
N ALA A 78 -24.15 -12.03 -3.45
CA ALA A 78 -24.27 -12.75 -2.20
C ALA A 78 -23.07 -13.68 -1.98
N ALA A 79 -22.72 -13.92 -0.72
CA ALA A 79 -21.50 -14.62 -0.29
C ALA A 79 -21.22 -16.00 -0.95
N ALA A 80 -22.20 -16.67 -1.52
CA ALA A 80 -22.02 -17.99 -2.15
C ALA A 80 -22.39 -17.98 -3.66
N GLU A 81 -22.74 -16.83 -4.20
CA GLU A 81 -23.11 -16.67 -5.60
C GLU A 81 -21.87 -16.37 -6.45
N THR A 82 -21.99 -16.62 -7.75
CA THR A 82 -20.96 -16.30 -8.78
C THR A 82 -21.53 -15.41 -9.88
N GLN A 83 -22.67 -14.79 -9.64
CA GLN A 83 -23.34 -13.94 -10.62
C GLN A 83 -23.63 -12.57 -9.98
N PRO A 84 -22.77 -11.57 -10.24
CA PRO A 84 -23.02 -10.22 -9.81
C PRO A 84 -24.32 -9.66 -10.39
N LYS A 85 -25.01 -8.84 -9.62
CA LYS A 85 -26.25 -8.17 -10.01
C LYS A 85 -26.09 -6.68 -9.80
N LYS A 86 -26.58 -5.90 -10.73
CA LYS A 86 -26.67 -4.46 -10.55
C LYS A 86 -27.65 -4.14 -9.43
N LEU A 87 -27.18 -3.46 -8.39
CA LEU A 87 -28.01 -2.96 -7.29
C LEU A 87 -28.58 -1.58 -7.64
N LEU A 88 -27.74 -0.67 -8.10
CA LEU A 88 -28.11 0.67 -8.56
C LEU A 88 -27.42 1.02 -9.87
N ALA A 89 -28.14 1.72 -10.74
CA ALA A 89 -27.55 2.20 -11.99
C ALA A 89 -26.73 3.48 -11.77
N ALA A 90 -25.64 3.63 -12.51
CA ALA A 90 -24.78 4.82 -12.53
C ALA A 90 -25.57 6.13 -12.67
N SER A 91 -26.65 6.14 -13.46
CA SER A 91 -27.52 7.32 -13.62
C SER A 91 -28.22 7.77 -12.33
N ARG A 92 -28.28 6.91 -11.29
CA ARG A 92 -28.87 7.24 -9.98
C ARG A 92 -27.85 7.68 -8.94
N ILE A 93 -26.61 7.18 -9.05
CA ILE A 93 -25.53 7.45 -8.10
C ILE A 93 -24.42 8.29 -8.73
N GLY A 94 -24.34 8.36 -10.05
CA GLY A 94 -23.27 9.09 -10.75
C GLY A 94 -23.17 10.56 -10.40
N ALA A 95 -24.32 11.23 -10.11
CA ALA A 95 -24.28 12.59 -9.57
C ALA A 95 -23.75 12.65 -8.12
N LEU A 96 -23.73 11.53 -7.43
CA LEU A 96 -23.21 11.36 -6.08
C LEU A 96 -21.73 10.93 -6.07
N LEU A 97 -21.22 10.34 -7.16
CA LEU A 97 -19.85 9.85 -7.27
C LEU A 97 -18.96 10.76 -8.13
N ASN A 98 -19.53 11.58 -9.00
CA ASN A 98 -18.80 12.49 -9.91
C ASN A 98 -18.69 13.90 -9.32
N ALA A 99 -18.09 14.02 -8.16
CA ALA A 99 -17.72 15.31 -7.62
C ALA A 99 -16.55 15.92 -8.39
N ASN A 100 -16.51 17.25 -8.47
CA ASN A 100 -15.37 17.99 -9.01
C ASN A 100 -14.25 18.06 -7.96
N ILE A 101 -13.66 16.93 -7.63
CA ILE A 101 -12.51 16.87 -6.71
C ILE A 101 -11.24 17.33 -7.44
N SER A 102 -10.33 17.96 -6.72
CA SER A 102 -9.03 18.37 -7.25
C SER A 102 -8.16 17.15 -7.59
N ASP A 103 -7.12 17.35 -8.41
CA ASP A 103 -6.14 16.25 -8.68
C ASP A 103 -5.45 15.79 -7.39
N ARG A 104 -5.18 16.71 -6.46
CA ARG A 104 -4.61 16.39 -5.14
C ARG A 104 -5.56 15.56 -4.28
N ASP A 105 -6.84 15.93 -4.22
CA ASP A 105 -7.82 15.16 -3.43
C ASP A 105 -8.06 13.77 -4.04
N ARG A 106 -8.01 13.66 -5.36
CA ARG A 106 -8.11 12.35 -6.04
C ARG A 106 -6.90 11.47 -5.74
N ASP A 107 -5.69 12.03 -5.78
CA ASP A 107 -4.46 11.34 -5.42
C ASP A 107 -4.48 10.91 -3.95
N HIS A 108 -4.92 11.78 -3.05
CA HIS A 108 -5.08 11.50 -1.63
C HIS A 108 -6.07 10.34 -1.39
N ARG A 109 -7.25 10.37 -2.00
CA ARG A 109 -8.24 9.29 -1.87
C ARG A 109 -7.71 7.95 -2.38
N ALA A 110 -7.01 7.95 -3.51
CA ALA A 110 -6.40 6.74 -4.07
C ALA A 110 -5.24 6.21 -3.21
N ARG A 111 -4.42 7.12 -2.65
CA ARG A 111 -3.26 6.77 -1.82
C ARG A 111 -3.65 6.13 -0.48
N TYR A 112 -4.80 6.54 0.07
CA TYR A 112 -5.25 6.11 1.40
C TYR A 112 -6.49 5.22 1.37
N ASP A 113 -6.86 4.66 0.22
CA ASP A 113 -7.99 3.75 0.01
C ASP A 113 -9.32 4.26 0.60
N GLU A 114 -9.61 5.55 0.42
CA GLU A 114 -10.84 6.14 0.93
C GLU A 114 -12.08 5.54 0.23
N PRO A 115 -13.05 4.99 0.98
CA PRO A 115 -14.18 4.33 0.39
C PRO A 115 -15.19 5.33 -0.21
N ASP A 116 -15.73 5.03 -1.39
CA ASP A 116 -16.78 5.82 -2.03
C ASP A 116 -18.08 5.91 -1.22
N TYR A 117 -18.30 4.94 -0.33
CA TYR A 117 -19.50 4.86 0.51
C TYR A 117 -19.29 3.99 1.76
N VAL A 118 -20.11 4.24 2.77
CA VAL A 118 -20.12 3.50 4.04
C VAL A 118 -21.47 2.82 4.24
N TRP A 119 -21.46 1.55 4.63
CA TRP A 119 -22.66 0.81 4.96
C TRP A 119 -23.29 1.27 6.29
N ALA A 120 -24.61 1.48 6.27
CA ALA A 120 -25.36 1.62 7.52
C ALA A 120 -25.46 0.28 8.26
N PRO A 121 -25.50 0.27 9.62
CA PRO A 121 -25.59 -0.95 10.42
C PRO A 121 -26.78 -1.87 10.11
N ASP A 122 -27.84 -1.34 9.49
CA ASP A 122 -29.04 -2.07 9.10
C ASP A 122 -28.90 -2.85 7.79
N SER A 123 -27.77 -2.74 7.10
CA SER A 123 -27.47 -3.38 5.80
C SER A 123 -28.45 -3.03 4.67
N ASN A 124 -29.20 -1.92 4.79
CA ASN A 124 -30.18 -1.48 3.79
C ASN A 124 -29.96 -0.05 3.31
N HIS A 125 -29.07 0.68 3.94
CA HIS A 125 -28.74 2.04 3.57
C HIS A 125 -27.22 2.19 3.37
N LEU A 126 -26.85 3.17 2.56
CA LEU A 126 -25.48 3.60 2.33
C LEU A 126 -25.34 5.09 2.66
N LEU A 127 -24.15 5.48 3.07
CA LEU A 127 -23.75 6.87 3.16
C LEU A 127 -22.70 7.12 2.08
N PHE A 128 -23.06 7.97 1.10
CA PHE A 128 -22.13 8.45 0.10
C PHE A 128 -21.52 9.76 0.55
N ASP A 129 -20.20 9.87 0.41
CA ASP A 129 -19.49 11.13 0.50
C ASP A 129 -19.16 11.61 -0.92
N THR A 130 -19.69 12.78 -1.28
CA THR A 130 -19.51 13.36 -2.60
C THR A 130 -19.09 14.81 -2.47
N ASP A 131 -17.79 15.06 -2.58
CA ASP A 131 -17.23 16.41 -2.53
C ASP A 131 -17.77 17.23 -1.33
N GLY A 132 -17.73 16.61 -0.16
CA GLY A 132 -18.17 17.22 1.08
C GLY A 132 -19.68 17.31 1.27
N GLN A 133 -20.43 16.52 0.56
CA GLN A 133 -21.86 16.36 0.77
C GLN A 133 -22.19 14.92 1.11
N LEU A 134 -22.68 14.70 2.31
CA LEU A 134 -23.09 13.39 2.76
C LEU A 134 -24.51 13.08 2.37
N TRP A 135 -24.72 11.90 1.75
CA TRP A 135 -26.04 11.43 1.29
C TRP A 135 -26.37 10.09 1.94
N TYR A 136 -27.36 10.09 2.81
CA TYR A 136 -27.97 8.86 3.34
C TYR A 136 -28.93 8.27 2.33
N PHE A 137 -28.63 7.12 1.78
CA PHE A 137 -29.32 6.54 0.63
C PHE A 137 -30.00 5.21 0.99
N ASP A 138 -31.31 5.12 0.73
CA ASP A 138 -32.12 3.90 0.92
C ASP A 138 -32.04 3.03 -0.37
N LEU A 139 -31.44 1.86 -0.24
CA LEU A 139 -31.25 0.91 -1.34
C LEU A 139 -32.56 0.34 -1.89
N LYS A 140 -33.60 0.27 -1.08
CA LYS A 140 -34.90 -0.28 -1.47
C LYS A 140 -35.73 0.70 -2.29
N THR A 141 -35.78 1.95 -1.87
CA THR A 141 -36.53 2.99 -2.57
C THR A 141 -35.72 3.67 -3.67
N GLY A 142 -34.40 3.62 -3.58
CA GLY A 142 -33.49 4.32 -4.47
C GLY A 142 -33.55 5.84 -4.29
N THR A 143 -33.78 6.32 -3.07
CA THR A 143 -33.85 7.74 -2.73
C THR A 143 -32.86 8.09 -1.65
N GLY A 144 -32.29 9.28 -1.69
CA GLY A 144 -31.32 9.80 -0.72
C GLY A 144 -31.84 11.03 0.02
N VAL A 145 -31.36 11.20 1.24
CA VAL A 145 -31.51 12.39 2.08
C VAL A 145 -30.14 12.97 2.32
N GLN A 146 -29.98 14.26 2.06
CA GLN A 146 -28.73 14.96 2.34
C GLN A 146 -28.57 15.19 3.85
N ILE A 147 -27.41 14.82 4.38
CA ILE A 147 -27.00 15.04 5.76
C ILE A 147 -26.07 16.26 5.79
N GLY A 148 -26.06 17.02 6.91
CA GLY A 148 -25.15 18.15 7.10
C GLY A 148 -25.50 19.40 6.27
N ASN A 149 -26.74 19.53 5.84
CA ASN A 149 -27.18 20.60 4.97
C ASN A 149 -26.80 22.01 5.46
N THR A 150 -26.28 22.80 4.55
CA THR A 150 -26.27 24.27 4.43
C THR A 150 -24.88 24.90 4.26
N GLY A 151 -24.23 24.61 3.13
CA GLY A 151 -23.03 25.34 2.71
C GLY A 151 -21.75 24.98 3.47
N MET A 152 -21.75 23.90 4.23
CA MET A 152 -20.53 23.24 4.67
C MET A 152 -19.98 22.47 3.48
N GLN A 153 -18.73 22.72 3.12
CA GLN A 153 -17.96 21.87 2.21
C GLN A 153 -17.35 20.77 3.07
N SER A 154 -17.19 19.60 2.51
CA SER A 154 -16.60 18.37 3.05
C SER A 154 -17.14 17.87 4.41
N GLY A 155 -17.43 16.60 4.45
CA GLY A 155 -17.70 15.84 5.67
C GLY A 155 -16.74 14.65 5.69
N ASP A 156 -15.50 14.88 6.13
CA ASP A 156 -14.46 13.86 6.10
C ASP A 156 -14.71 12.77 7.15
N ASP A 157 -14.24 11.55 6.85
CA ASP A 157 -14.32 10.38 7.73
C ASP A 157 -15.74 10.14 8.31
N PRO A 158 -16.80 10.01 7.48
CA PRO A 158 -18.16 9.89 7.96
C PRO A 158 -18.44 8.51 8.59
N LYS A 159 -19.11 8.49 9.75
CA LYS A 159 -19.45 7.26 10.48
C LYS A 159 -20.88 7.21 10.94
N PHE A 160 -21.48 6.02 10.85
CA PHE A 160 -22.72 5.74 11.57
C PHE A 160 -22.47 5.47 13.06
N SER A 161 -23.38 5.91 13.92
CA SER A 161 -23.47 5.35 15.25
C SER A 161 -23.84 3.84 15.16
N PRO A 162 -23.35 2.97 16.07
CA PRO A 162 -23.65 1.52 16.03
C PRO A 162 -25.16 1.17 15.99
N ASN A 163 -26.01 2.02 16.57
CA ASN A 163 -27.46 1.84 16.50
C ASN A 163 -28.11 2.37 15.22
N GLY A 164 -27.33 2.92 14.28
CA GLY A 164 -27.78 3.43 13.00
C GLY A 164 -28.64 4.69 13.06
N GLN A 165 -28.72 5.41 14.20
CA GLN A 165 -29.59 6.58 14.34
C GLN A 165 -28.95 7.89 13.97
N TYR A 166 -27.61 7.96 14.01
CA TYR A 166 -26.82 9.17 13.78
C TYR A 166 -25.72 8.92 12.79
N VAL A 167 -25.33 10.00 12.09
CA VAL A 167 -24.08 10.12 11.32
C VAL A 167 -23.23 11.19 11.99
N SER A 168 -21.95 10.90 12.17
CA SER A 168 -20.91 11.84 12.58
C SER A 168 -19.91 12.01 11.43
N TRP A 169 -19.25 13.18 11.39
CA TRP A 169 -18.21 13.49 10.38
C TRP A 169 -17.34 14.63 10.89
N LEU A 170 -16.23 14.87 10.21
CA LEU A 170 -15.30 15.95 10.46
C LEU A 170 -15.53 17.11 9.49
N HIS A 171 -15.34 18.35 9.98
CA HIS A 171 -15.34 19.55 9.16
C HIS A 171 -14.65 20.70 9.93
N ASP A 172 -13.77 21.45 9.25
CA ASP A 172 -12.98 22.53 9.86
C ASP A 172 -12.38 22.14 11.22
N HIS A 173 -11.67 21.01 11.27
CA HIS A 173 -11.03 20.45 12.47
C HIS A 173 -11.98 20.12 13.64
N ASN A 174 -13.27 19.97 13.34
CA ASN A 174 -14.28 19.71 14.36
C ASN A 174 -15.18 18.53 14.03
N LEU A 175 -15.65 17.86 15.07
CA LEU A 175 -16.55 16.71 14.99
C LEU A 175 -18.01 17.17 15.06
N PHE A 176 -18.78 16.76 14.08
CA PHE A 176 -20.21 17.05 13.94
C PHE A 176 -21.08 15.78 14.02
N LEU A 177 -22.34 15.99 14.33
CA LEU A 177 -23.34 14.94 14.50
C LEU A 177 -24.73 15.38 14.01
N GLN A 178 -25.42 14.49 13.30
CA GLN A 178 -26.83 14.67 12.95
C GLN A 178 -27.58 13.33 12.89
N ARG A 179 -28.90 13.34 13.03
CA ARG A 179 -29.70 12.13 12.77
C ARG A 179 -29.71 11.80 11.28
N VAL A 180 -29.67 10.49 10.99
CA VAL A 180 -29.65 9.98 9.61
C VAL A 180 -30.82 10.44 8.74
N ASP A 181 -31.98 10.75 9.34
CA ASP A 181 -33.16 11.22 8.65
C ASP A 181 -33.19 12.76 8.47
N GLY A 182 -32.15 13.47 8.88
CA GLY A 182 -32.06 14.93 8.84
C GLY A 182 -33.04 15.66 9.79
N SER A 183 -33.77 14.94 10.63
CA SER A 183 -34.82 15.52 11.48
C SER A 183 -34.29 16.31 12.70
N SER A 184 -33.03 16.12 13.10
CA SER A 184 -32.42 16.88 14.17
C SER A 184 -31.62 18.07 13.64
N PRO A 185 -31.44 19.12 14.45
CA PRO A 185 -30.42 20.15 14.16
C PRO A 185 -29.03 19.51 14.07
N LEU A 186 -28.17 20.13 13.28
CA LEU A 186 -26.75 19.83 13.29
C LEU A 186 -26.17 20.17 14.66
N LEU A 187 -25.38 19.26 15.23
CA LEU A 187 -24.73 19.42 16.51
C LEU A 187 -23.20 19.41 16.31
N ALA A 188 -22.53 20.51 16.62
CA ALA A 188 -21.08 20.50 16.77
C ALA A 188 -20.73 19.86 18.13
N LEU A 189 -20.01 18.75 18.10
CA LEU A 189 -19.54 18.06 19.31
C LEU A 189 -18.26 18.69 19.86
N THR A 190 -17.42 19.18 18.97
CA THR A 190 -16.24 19.98 19.29
C THR A 190 -16.34 21.34 18.61
N THR A 191 -15.63 22.34 19.13
CA THR A 191 -15.54 23.67 18.53
C THR A 191 -14.15 24.22 18.74
N THR A 192 -13.40 24.36 17.67
CA THR A 192 -12.16 25.13 17.63
C THR A 192 -12.23 26.11 16.46
N HIS A 193 -11.51 27.19 16.58
CA HIS A 193 -11.24 28.16 15.52
C HIS A 193 -9.72 28.33 15.36
N ASP A 194 -8.97 27.46 16.00
CA ASP A 194 -7.52 27.41 15.95
C ASP A 194 -7.16 26.29 14.97
N ASP A 195 -6.59 26.67 13.83
CA ASP A 195 -6.18 25.79 12.73
C ASP A 195 -5.02 24.84 13.11
N THR A 196 -4.50 24.96 14.31
CA THR A 196 -3.49 24.05 14.86
C THR A 196 -4.07 22.95 15.73
N ILE A 197 -5.39 22.97 15.97
CA ILE A 197 -6.07 22.00 16.84
C ILE A 197 -7.00 21.12 16.00
N LEU A 198 -6.62 19.88 15.79
CA LEU A 198 -7.40 18.88 15.08
C LEU A 198 -8.19 18.03 16.09
N ASN A 199 -9.52 17.99 15.97
CA ASN A 199 -10.40 17.19 16.84
C ASN A 199 -10.96 15.99 16.10
N GLY A 200 -10.32 14.83 16.21
CA GLY A 200 -10.71 13.60 15.54
C GLY A 200 -10.21 13.49 14.10
N GLU A 201 -9.60 14.53 13.57
CA GLU A 201 -8.95 14.54 12.27
C GLU A 201 -7.53 13.95 12.41
N VAL A 202 -7.06 13.31 11.36
CA VAL A 202 -5.71 12.74 11.29
C VAL A 202 -4.81 13.78 10.61
N ASP A 203 -3.65 14.08 11.18
CA ASP A 203 -2.65 14.89 10.51
C ASP A 203 -1.90 14.10 9.43
N TRP A 204 -1.17 14.84 8.59
CA TRP A 204 -0.47 14.25 7.45
C TRP A 204 0.52 13.15 7.87
N VAL A 205 1.34 13.39 8.91
CA VAL A 205 2.41 12.44 9.27
C VAL A 205 1.88 11.14 9.91
N TYR A 206 0.75 11.19 10.63
CA TYR A 206 0.10 9.99 11.15
C TYR A 206 -0.61 9.20 10.04
N LEU A 207 -1.18 9.92 9.08
CA LEU A 207 -1.84 9.32 7.93
C LEU A 207 -0.84 8.55 7.06
N GLU A 208 0.32 9.16 6.81
CA GLU A 208 1.39 8.61 5.98
C GLU A 208 2.15 7.48 6.68
N GLU A 209 2.64 7.73 7.90
CA GLU A 209 3.67 6.88 8.52
C GLU A 209 3.14 5.90 9.56
N LEU A 210 1.94 6.11 10.09
CA LEU A 210 1.32 5.22 11.06
C LEU A 210 0.08 4.52 10.51
N ASP A 211 -0.25 4.70 9.23
CA ASP A 211 -1.45 4.16 8.60
C ASP A 211 -2.73 4.47 9.41
N ALA A 212 -2.77 5.64 10.03
CA ALA A 212 -3.92 6.09 10.81
C ALA A 212 -4.98 6.66 9.87
N ARG A 213 -6.08 5.92 9.65
CA ARG A 213 -7.15 6.35 8.72
C ARG A 213 -8.28 7.08 9.44
N SER A 214 -8.30 7.07 10.76
CA SER A 214 -9.35 7.68 11.56
C SER A 214 -8.90 7.95 12.98
N ASN A 215 -9.30 9.09 13.50
CA ASN A 215 -9.00 9.54 14.87
C ASN A 215 -10.25 9.74 15.73
N TYR A 216 -11.39 9.09 15.41
CA TYR A 216 -12.52 9.05 16.32
C TYR A 216 -13.37 7.78 16.16
N PHE A 217 -13.94 7.28 17.25
CA PHE A 217 -14.68 6.02 17.29
C PHE A 217 -15.89 6.11 18.23
N TRP A 218 -17.03 5.59 17.76
CA TRP A 218 -18.23 5.46 18.54
C TRP A 218 -18.12 4.37 19.61
N SER A 219 -18.68 4.64 20.81
CA SER A 219 -18.88 3.57 21.81
C SER A 219 -19.89 2.54 21.29
N PRO A 220 -19.74 1.25 21.63
CA PRO A 220 -20.66 0.19 21.17
C PRO A 220 -22.13 0.42 21.52
N ASP A 221 -22.43 1.21 22.57
CA ASP A 221 -23.79 1.56 22.98
C ASP A 221 -24.30 2.87 22.35
N SER A 222 -23.53 3.49 21.45
CA SER A 222 -23.87 4.71 20.72
C SER A 222 -24.10 5.96 21.59
N LYS A 223 -23.53 6.00 22.79
CA LYS A 223 -23.73 7.14 23.69
C LYS A 223 -22.53 8.09 23.74
N GLU A 224 -21.34 7.60 23.46
CA GLU A 224 -20.11 8.34 23.57
C GLU A 224 -19.23 8.15 22.33
N ILE A 225 -18.32 9.09 22.12
CA ILE A 225 -17.29 9.04 21.08
C ILE A 225 -15.94 9.24 21.76
N ALA A 226 -14.99 8.36 21.50
CA ALA A 226 -13.60 8.56 21.79
C ALA A 226 -12.93 9.23 20.57
N TYR A 227 -12.12 10.26 20.79
CA TYR A 227 -11.39 10.92 19.71
C TYR A 227 -10.00 11.32 20.13
N LEU A 228 -9.07 11.34 19.17
CA LEU A 228 -7.75 11.92 19.34
C LEU A 228 -7.82 13.42 19.03
N GLN A 229 -7.32 14.25 19.92
CA GLN A 229 -7.02 15.63 19.61
C GLN A 229 -5.54 15.75 19.35
N MET A 230 -5.19 16.37 18.24
CA MET A 230 -3.81 16.69 17.86
C MET A 230 -3.61 18.21 17.97
N ASN A 231 -2.46 18.63 18.49
CA ASN A 231 -2.05 20.03 18.55
C ASN A 231 -0.75 20.20 17.77
N GLU A 232 -0.85 20.82 16.62
CA GLU A 232 0.23 21.06 15.69
C GLU A 232 0.89 22.45 15.84
N ALA A 233 0.56 23.20 16.87
CA ALA A 233 1.07 24.58 17.05
C ALA A 233 2.61 24.67 17.06
N ALA A 234 3.30 23.60 17.45
CA ALA A 234 4.76 23.52 17.48
C ALA A 234 5.36 22.87 16.22
N VAL A 235 4.52 22.27 15.34
CA VAL A 235 4.99 21.62 14.11
C VAL A 235 5.38 22.69 13.08
N PRO A 236 6.59 22.62 12.50
CA PRO A 236 7.00 23.53 11.43
C PRO A 236 6.07 23.46 10.21
N GLN A 237 6.05 24.55 9.43
CA GLN A 237 5.28 24.63 8.20
C GLN A 237 6.21 24.63 6.99
N TYR A 238 5.86 23.82 5.98
CA TYR A 238 6.49 23.79 4.68
C TYR A 238 5.60 24.48 3.63
N PRO A 239 6.15 25.38 2.77
CA PRO A 239 5.38 26.09 1.75
C PRO A 239 5.26 25.28 0.46
N LEU A 240 4.10 24.72 0.16
CA LEU A 240 3.77 24.16 -1.16
C LEU A 240 3.35 25.29 -2.10
N VAL A 241 4.12 25.51 -3.16
CA VAL A 241 3.93 26.68 -4.04
C VAL A 241 3.30 26.25 -5.38
N ASP A 242 2.11 26.78 -5.65
CA ASP A 242 1.50 26.70 -6.98
C ASP A 242 1.95 27.87 -7.86
N PHE A 243 2.79 27.59 -8.85
CA PHE A 243 3.38 28.57 -9.76
C PHE A 243 2.50 28.88 -11.00
N ILE A 244 1.38 28.18 -11.19
CA ILE A 244 0.58 28.29 -12.44
C ILE A 244 -0.33 29.53 -12.47
N PRO A 245 -0.97 29.96 -11.36
CA PRO A 245 -1.73 31.20 -11.37
C PRO A 245 -0.88 32.43 -11.69
N LEU A 246 -1.51 33.50 -12.21
CA LEU A 246 -0.81 34.77 -12.52
C LEU A 246 -0.01 35.31 -11.32
N HIS A 247 -0.53 35.10 -10.11
CA HIS A 247 0.17 35.31 -8.85
C HIS A 247 0.24 33.96 -8.17
N ALA A 248 1.47 33.46 -7.94
CA ALA A 248 1.68 32.21 -7.24
C ALA A 248 0.96 32.18 -5.90
N THR A 249 0.36 31.06 -5.58
CA THR A 249 -0.27 30.82 -4.27
C THR A 249 0.58 29.86 -3.45
N VAL A 250 0.43 29.93 -2.14
CA VAL A 250 1.19 29.09 -1.20
C VAL A 250 0.19 28.39 -0.29
N ASP A 251 0.28 27.09 -0.22
CA ASP A 251 -0.35 26.27 0.80
C ASP A 251 0.70 25.95 1.89
N GLN A 252 0.33 26.03 3.17
CA GLN A 252 1.23 25.81 4.29
C GLN A 252 0.95 24.44 4.89
N GLN A 253 1.75 23.45 4.53
CA GLN A 253 1.67 22.11 5.11
C GLN A 253 2.42 22.07 6.43
N ARG A 254 1.81 21.51 7.49
CA ARG A 254 2.53 21.15 8.70
C ARG A 254 3.26 19.85 8.49
N TYR A 255 4.59 19.91 8.58
CA TYR A 255 5.46 18.81 8.22
C TYR A 255 6.66 18.76 9.18
N PRO A 256 6.67 17.83 10.15
CA PRO A 256 7.78 17.71 11.08
C PRO A 256 8.95 16.98 10.43
N GLN A 257 10.13 17.61 10.40
CA GLN A 257 11.39 16.97 9.99
C GLN A 257 12.08 16.31 11.20
N PRO A 258 13.09 15.43 11.00
CA PRO A 258 13.81 14.80 12.10
C PRO A 258 14.39 15.80 13.11
N GLY A 259 14.02 15.65 14.37
CA GLY A 259 14.39 16.56 15.45
C GLY A 259 13.37 17.66 15.75
N ASP A 260 12.41 17.89 14.86
CA ASP A 260 11.33 18.85 15.08
C ASP A 260 10.30 18.36 16.10
N ALA A 261 9.41 19.24 16.51
CA ALA A 261 8.26 18.89 17.32
C ALA A 261 7.22 18.15 16.47
N ASN A 262 6.76 17.01 16.94
CA ASN A 262 5.59 16.32 16.43
C ASN A 262 4.29 16.90 17.02
N PRO A 263 3.11 16.61 16.45
CA PRO A 263 1.83 16.97 17.05
C PRO A 263 1.70 16.43 18.46
N ALA A 264 1.31 17.28 19.40
CA ALA A 264 1.02 16.83 20.76
C ALA A 264 -0.38 16.20 20.82
N VAL A 265 -0.49 14.95 21.28
CA VAL A 265 -1.69 14.14 21.18
C VAL A 265 -2.32 13.81 22.53
N ARG A 266 -3.66 13.69 22.55
CA ARG A 266 -4.42 13.23 23.72
C ARG A 266 -5.78 12.64 23.35
N VAL A 267 -6.22 11.61 24.08
CA VAL A 267 -7.52 10.98 23.88
C VAL A 267 -8.60 11.66 24.72
N GLY A 268 -9.67 12.08 24.06
CA GLY A 268 -10.86 12.69 24.67
C GLY A 268 -12.09 11.80 24.52
N ILE A 269 -13.00 11.89 25.48
CA ILE A 269 -14.31 11.21 25.48
C ILE A 269 -15.40 12.26 25.47
N LEU A 270 -16.26 12.20 24.45
CA LEU A 270 -17.43 13.08 24.26
C LEU A 270 -18.73 12.30 24.44
N ASN A 271 -19.75 12.94 25.00
CA ASN A 271 -21.12 12.43 24.96
C ASN A 271 -21.77 12.77 23.61
N ALA A 272 -22.47 11.84 22.98
CA ALA A 272 -23.18 12.06 21.72
C ALA A 272 -24.28 13.15 21.82
N GLY A 273 -24.74 13.47 23.02
CA GLY A 273 -25.63 14.62 23.27
C GLY A 273 -24.92 15.97 23.41
N GLY A 274 -23.60 16.03 23.23
CA GLY A 274 -22.76 17.21 23.45
C GLY A 274 -22.31 17.35 24.91
N GLY A 275 -21.56 18.41 25.19
CA GLY A 275 -21.02 18.70 26.52
C GLY A 275 -19.51 18.82 26.49
N ASN A 276 -18.88 18.80 27.66
CA ASN A 276 -17.43 18.96 27.78
C ASN A 276 -16.73 17.63 27.56
N THR A 277 -15.60 17.66 26.85
CA THR A 277 -14.69 16.51 26.70
C THR A 277 -14.09 16.10 28.04
N ARG A 278 -14.08 14.80 28.30
CA ARG A 278 -13.32 14.19 29.40
C ARG A 278 -12.01 13.65 28.84
N TRP A 279 -10.89 14.16 29.31
CA TRP A 279 -9.57 13.77 28.85
C TRP A 279 -9.04 12.56 29.61
N LEU A 280 -8.62 11.53 28.91
CA LEU A 280 -7.91 10.38 29.48
C LEU A 280 -6.46 10.77 29.82
N LYS A 281 -5.93 10.22 30.92
CA LYS A 281 -4.56 10.47 31.37
C LYS A 281 -3.68 9.26 31.03
N ILE A 282 -3.45 9.05 29.76
CA ILE A 282 -2.56 7.97 29.30
C ILE A 282 -1.13 8.31 29.71
N PRO A 283 -0.39 7.37 30.34
CA PRO A 283 1.00 7.58 30.73
C PRO A 283 1.93 7.54 29.50
N MET A 284 2.20 8.70 28.92
CA MET A 284 3.05 8.89 27.75
C MET A 284 3.62 10.32 27.78
N ASP A 285 4.67 10.57 27.02
CA ASP A 285 5.12 11.93 26.72
C ASP A 285 4.32 12.46 25.51
N ALA A 286 3.22 13.17 25.79
CA ALA A 286 2.28 13.63 24.78
C ALA A 286 2.86 14.60 23.74
N GLY A 287 4.08 15.12 23.94
CA GLY A 287 4.80 15.97 22.98
C GLY A 287 5.82 15.21 22.13
N ASN A 288 6.10 13.96 22.46
CA ASN A 288 7.10 13.14 21.79
C ASN A 288 6.58 11.76 21.39
N ASP A 289 5.75 11.09 22.22
CA ASP A 289 5.23 9.77 21.92
C ASP A 289 4.01 9.85 21.01
N TYR A 290 3.76 8.79 20.27
CA TYR A 290 2.64 8.65 19.33
C TYR A 290 1.51 7.80 19.92
N ILE A 291 0.29 7.99 19.39
CA ILE A 291 -0.87 7.09 19.59
C ILE A 291 -1.27 6.54 18.22
N PRO A 292 -0.65 5.45 17.75
CA PRO A 292 -0.93 4.91 16.43
C PRO A 292 -2.35 4.35 16.31
N ARG A 293 -2.88 3.74 17.38
CA ARG A 293 -4.22 3.14 17.39
C ARG A 293 -4.92 3.32 18.73
N PHE A 294 -6.23 3.43 18.70
CA PHE A 294 -7.10 3.38 19.88
C PHE A 294 -8.52 2.98 19.48
N GLY A 295 -9.35 2.61 20.47
CA GLY A 295 -10.74 2.26 20.22
C GLY A 295 -11.46 1.79 21.46
N TRP A 296 -12.67 1.26 21.30
CA TRP A 296 -13.49 0.78 22.40
C TRP A 296 -13.38 -0.72 22.56
N LEU A 297 -13.06 -1.18 23.77
CA LEU A 297 -13.21 -2.58 24.16
C LEU A 297 -14.67 -2.90 24.47
N ASN A 298 -15.33 -2.01 25.20
CA ASN A 298 -16.74 -2.08 25.59
C ASN A 298 -17.24 -0.65 25.96
N PRO A 299 -18.53 -0.43 26.29
CA PRO A 299 -19.03 0.93 26.58
C PRO A 299 -18.38 1.65 27.75
N ARG A 300 -17.47 1.01 28.48
CA ARG A 300 -16.79 1.59 29.64
C ARG A 300 -15.27 1.71 29.46
N ILE A 301 -14.68 0.85 28.66
CA ILE A 301 -13.22 0.75 28.51
C ILE A 301 -12.81 1.14 27.09
N VAL A 302 -11.91 2.11 27.00
CA VAL A 302 -11.16 2.45 25.80
C VAL A 302 -9.78 1.81 25.90
N TRP A 303 -9.32 1.21 24.84
CA TRP A 303 -7.92 0.79 24.68
C TRP A 303 -7.15 1.85 23.89
N VAL A 304 -5.88 2.01 24.21
CA VAL A 304 -4.98 2.97 23.55
C VAL A 304 -3.62 2.34 23.40
N GLU A 305 -3.05 2.36 22.22
CA GLU A 305 -1.64 2.08 22.01
C GLU A 305 -0.81 3.35 22.05
N THR A 306 0.34 3.27 22.69
CA THR A 306 1.34 4.34 22.68
C THR A 306 2.66 3.79 22.14
N LEU A 307 3.28 4.55 21.23
CA LEU A 307 4.58 4.25 20.65
C LEU A 307 5.55 5.36 21.04
N SER A 308 6.70 5.02 21.60
CA SER A 308 7.73 6.01 21.93
C SER A 308 8.29 6.65 20.64
N ARG A 309 8.77 7.90 20.72
CA ARG A 309 9.32 8.64 19.58
C ARG A 309 10.44 7.85 18.85
N ASN A 310 11.32 7.18 19.58
CA ASN A 310 12.33 6.31 18.99
C ASN A 310 11.79 4.95 18.51
N GLN A 311 10.49 4.74 18.61
CA GLN A 311 9.75 3.55 18.17
C GLN A 311 10.27 2.22 18.72
N GLN A 312 10.85 2.25 19.92
CA GLN A 312 11.37 1.07 20.61
C GLN A 312 10.44 0.51 21.69
N HIS A 313 9.40 1.26 22.10
CA HIS A 313 8.44 0.87 23.11
C HIS A 313 7.01 1.03 22.57
N LEU A 314 6.31 -0.10 22.42
CA LEU A 314 4.89 -0.16 22.05
C LEU A 314 4.10 -0.70 23.23
N ASN A 315 3.18 0.12 23.79
CA ASN A 315 2.42 -0.20 24.98
C ASN A 315 0.92 -0.15 24.71
N LEU A 316 0.18 -1.18 25.13
CA LEU A 316 -1.27 -1.20 25.12
C LEU A 316 -1.81 -0.86 26.52
N TRP A 317 -2.68 0.14 26.58
CA TRP A 317 -3.34 0.63 27.78
C TRP A 317 -4.86 0.38 27.73
N PHE A 318 -5.46 0.02 28.85
CA PHE A 318 -6.90 0.11 29.05
C PHE A 318 -7.24 1.28 29.96
N ALA A 319 -8.28 2.04 29.61
CA ALA A 319 -8.71 3.22 30.34
C ALA A 319 -10.24 3.15 30.61
N ASP A 320 -10.64 3.27 31.87
CA ASP A 320 -12.04 3.40 32.26
C ASP A 320 -12.49 4.85 32.05
N VAL A 321 -13.41 5.08 31.13
CA VAL A 321 -13.86 6.42 30.75
C VAL A 321 -14.68 7.13 31.83
N HIS A 322 -15.17 6.43 32.86
CA HIS A 322 -15.96 7.01 33.95
C HIS A 322 -15.12 7.32 35.19
N THR A 323 -14.18 6.44 35.53
CA THR A 323 -13.31 6.64 36.71
C THR A 323 -12.03 7.38 36.37
N GLY A 324 -11.58 7.32 35.10
CA GLY A 324 -10.29 7.82 34.65
C GLY A 324 -9.10 6.94 35.06
N GLU A 325 -9.36 5.73 35.56
CA GLU A 325 -8.32 4.74 35.86
C GLU A 325 -7.71 4.21 34.57
N VAL A 326 -6.38 4.12 34.50
CA VAL A 326 -5.62 3.64 33.36
C VAL A 326 -4.70 2.52 33.80
N ARG A 327 -4.65 1.44 33.01
CA ARG A 327 -3.80 0.26 33.26
C ARG A 327 -2.98 -0.11 32.04
N LEU A 328 -1.68 -0.31 32.23
CA LEU A 328 -0.82 -0.99 31.25
C LEU A 328 -1.23 -2.47 31.14
N VAL A 329 -1.59 -2.89 29.93
CA VAL A 329 -2.09 -4.24 29.64
C VAL A 329 -1.03 -5.08 28.94
N LEU A 330 -0.28 -4.47 28.03
CA LEU A 330 0.83 -5.11 27.33
C LEU A 330 1.94 -4.11 27.11
N ALA A 331 3.16 -4.47 27.46
CA ALA A 331 4.37 -3.74 27.11
C ALA A 331 5.21 -4.57 26.14
N GLN A 332 5.66 -3.94 25.08
CA GLN A 332 6.54 -4.53 24.09
C GLN A 332 7.77 -3.63 23.92
N THR A 333 8.93 -4.22 23.67
CA THR A 333 10.19 -3.49 23.50
C THR A 333 10.99 -4.14 22.38
N GLU A 334 11.47 -3.33 21.46
CA GLU A 334 12.41 -3.71 20.41
C GLU A 334 13.71 -2.90 20.54
N PRO A 335 14.88 -3.54 20.36
CA PRO A 335 16.16 -2.85 20.53
C PRO A 335 16.44 -1.74 19.52
N LYS A 336 15.86 -1.84 18.32
CA LYS A 336 16.05 -0.87 17.25
C LYS A 336 14.76 -0.09 16.99
N TYR A 337 13.74 -0.74 16.43
CA TYR A 337 12.44 -0.14 16.16
C TYR A 337 11.38 -1.22 15.94
N PHE A 338 10.12 -0.85 16.16
CA PHE A 338 8.98 -1.62 15.68
C PHE A 338 8.69 -1.27 14.23
N ASN A 339 8.51 -2.30 13.42
CA ASN A 339 7.90 -2.21 12.11
C ASN A 339 6.83 -3.31 12.05
N THR A 340 5.60 -2.94 12.32
CA THR A 340 4.48 -3.88 12.38
C THR A 340 3.18 -3.10 12.21
N THR A 341 2.13 -3.80 11.80
CA THR A 341 0.79 -3.22 11.91
C THR A 341 0.47 -3.02 13.37
N TYR A 342 0.01 -1.83 13.74
CA TYR A 342 -0.39 -1.51 15.13
C TYR A 342 -1.80 -2.04 15.44
N ASP A 343 -2.25 -3.09 14.75
CA ASP A 343 -3.58 -3.62 14.88
C ASP A 343 -3.73 -4.52 16.09
N VAL A 344 -4.70 -4.20 16.95
CA VAL A 344 -5.16 -5.04 18.04
C VAL A 344 -6.50 -5.64 17.68
N ARG A 345 -6.56 -6.96 17.47
CA ARG A 345 -7.81 -7.67 17.10
C ARG A 345 -8.40 -8.33 18.32
N PHE A 346 -9.46 -7.73 18.89
CA PHE A 346 -10.18 -8.32 20.02
C PHE A 346 -10.98 -9.55 19.60
N VAL A 347 -10.92 -10.62 20.42
CA VAL A 347 -11.56 -11.90 20.19
C VAL A 347 -12.49 -12.21 21.36
N GLY A 348 -13.79 -12.06 21.13
CA GLY A 348 -14.79 -12.15 22.21
C GLY A 348 -14.61 -11.01 23.20
N ASP A 349 -14.80 -11.31 24.49
CA ASP A 349 -14.83 -10.32 25.58
C ASP A 349 -13.58 -10.28 26.45
N HIS A 350 -12.59 -11.17 26.20
CA HIS A 350 -11.46 -11.35 27.10
C HIS A 350 -10.12 -11.72 26.42
N GLN A 351 -10.04 -11.70 25.12
CA GLN A 351 -8.82 -12.04 24.36
C GLN A 351 -8.55 -10.98 23.29
N PHE A 352 -7.29 -10.91 22.87
CA PHE A 352 -6.88 -10.15 21.70
C PHE A 352 -5.68 -10.80 21.01
N LEU A 353 -5.53 -10.49 19.74
CA LEU A 353 -4.39 -10.85 18.90
C LEU A 353 -3.58 -9.59 18.57
N VAL A 354 -2.27 -9.76 18.52
CA VAL A 354 -1.33 -8.76 17.99
C VAL A 354 -0.34 -9.46 17.07
N LEU A 355 0.15 -8.75 16.06
CA LEU A 355 1.30 -9.15 15.26
C LEU A 355 2.59 -8.71 15.97
N SER A 356 3.63 -9.50 15.87
CA SER A 356 4.94 -9.16 16.44
C SER A 356 6.03 -10.00 15.81
N TRP A 357 7.16 -9.39 15.52
CA TRP A 357 8.36 -10.06 15.00
C TRP A 357 9.41 -10.40 16.08
N ARG A 358 8.96 -10.53 17.32
CA ARG A 358 9.83 -10.80 18.50
C ARG A 358 10.69 -12.05 18.41
N ASP A 359 10.32 -13.03 17.61
CA ASP A 359 11.05 -14.27 17.32
C ASP A 359 11.85 -14.22 16.01
N GLY A 360 11.88 -13.06 15.32
CA GLY A 360 12.62 -12.82 14.09
C GLY A 360 11.76 -12.61 12.86
N HIS A 361 10.51 -13.08 12.88
CA HIS A 361 9.50 -12.92 11.83
C HIS A 361 8.17 -12.44 12.41
N THR A 362 7.34 -11.83 11.59
CA THR A 362 6.03 -11.34 12.03
C THR A 362 5.04 -12.49 12.17
N HIS A 363 4.59 -12.73 13.41
CA HIS A 363 3.67 -13.80 13.76
C HIS A 363 2.53 -13.33 14.65
N ILE A 364 1.48 -14.16 14.78
CA ILE A 364 0.27 -13.86 15.55
C ILE A 364 0.43 -14.34 16.99
N TYR A 365 0.29 -13.44 17.95
CA TYR A 365 0.33 -13.73 19.38
C TYR A 365 -1.04 -13.46 20.02
N ARG A 366 -1.54 -14.45 20.79
CA ARG A 366 -2.80 -14.38 21.50
C ARG A 366 -2.59 -14.09 22.97
N TYR A 367 -3.30 -13.07 23.45
CA TYR A 367 -3.33 -12.67 24.87
C TYR A 367 -4.73 -12.78 25.44
N SER A 368 -4.83 -12.90 26.78
CA SER A 368 -6.08 -12.88 27.51
C SER A 368 -6.01 -11.92 28.71
N PHE A 369 -7.18 -11.43 29.13
CA PHE A 369 -7.37 -10.61 30.33
C PHE A 369 -8.66 -11.00 31.06
N ASP A 370 -8.83 -10.58 32.33
CA ASP A 370 -10.06 -10.82 33.07
C ASP A 370 -11.20 -9.89 32.59
N PRO A 371 -12.28 -10.38 31.92
CA PRO A 371 -13.34 -9.52 31.41
C PRO A 371 -14.14 -8.84 32.53
N ASN A 372 -14.14 -9.40 33.77
CA ASN A 372 -14.82 -8.80 34.93
C ASN A 372 -13.98 -7.67 35.57
N ASN A 373 -12.68 -7.69 35.34
CA ASN A 373 -11.74 -6.68 35.86
C ASN A 373 -10.59 -6.41 34.85
N PRO A 374 -10.89 -5.80 33.68
CA PRO A 374 -9.90 -5.62 32.63
C PRO A 374 -8.69 -4.75 33.04
N LEU A 375 -8.85 -3.92 34.06
CA LEU A 375 -7.77 -3.09 34.62
C LEU A 375 -7.03 -3.75 35.79
N GLY A 376 -7.37 -4.98 36.17
CA GLY A 376 -6.83 -5.64 37.35
C GLY A 376 -5.38 -6.10 37.23
N ALA A 377 -4.96 -6.48 36.04
CA ALA A 377 -3.62 -7.01 35.76
C ALA A 377 -3.21 -6.80 34.32
N GLU A 378 -1.93 -7.02 34.03
CA GLU A 378 -1.45 -7.17 32.65
C GLU A 378 -2.07 -8.38 31.97
N ALA A 379 -2.18 -8.34 30.63
CA ALA A 379 -2.66 -9.46 29.85
C ALA A 379 -1.65 -10.62 29.89
N LYS A 380 -2.19 -11.81 29.85
CA LYS A 380 -1.40 -13.04 29.85
C LYS A 380 -1.23 -13.54 28.43
N LEU A 381 0.02 -13.77 27.99
CA LEU A 381 0.29 -14.49 26.76
C LEU A 381 -0.24 -15.94 26.89
N GLU A 382 -1.16 -16.31 26.01
CA GLU A 382 -1.71 -17.67 25.95
C GLU A 382 -0.90 -18.56 25.02
N ASN A 383 -0.65 -18.12 23.79
CA ASN A 383 0.19 -18.82 22.81
C ASN A 383 0.54 -17.92 21.62
N GLN A 384 1.54 -18.33 20.89
CA GLN A 384 1.78 -17.97 19.49
C GLN A 384 0.95 -18.92 18.63
N LEU A 385 0.25 -18.42 17.58
CA LEU A 385 -0.65 -19.25 16.79
C LEU A 385 0.10 -20.06 15.72
N GLU A 386 1.16 -19.50 15.20
CA GLU A 386 1.97 -20.11 14.15
C GLU A 386 3.44 -19.62 14.29
N SER A 387 4.38 -20.26 13.61
CA SER A 387 5.81 -19.93 13.65
C SER A 387 6.54 -20.52 12.44
N GLY A 388 7.65 -19.90 12.05
CA GLY A 388 8.49 -20.33 10.93
C GLY A 388 9.32 -19.18 10.37
N ASP A 389 10.09 -19.44 9.31
CA ASP A 389 10.90 -18.44 8.62
C ASP A 389 10.06 -17.78 7.50
N TYR A 390 9.00 -17.08 7.87
CA TYR A 390 8.04 -16.42 6.97
C TYR A 390 7.29 -15.31 7.70
N GLU A 391 6.64 -14.43 6.96
CA GLU A 391 5.86 -13.31 7.50
C GLU A 391 4.35 -13.60 7.47
N VAL A 392 3.66 -13.16 8.51
CA VAL A 392 2.22 -12.91 8.49
C VAL A 392 2.02 -11.43 8.18
N GLU A 393 1.46 -11.16 7.01
CA GLU A 393 1.18 -9.80 6.54
C GLU A 393 0.06 -9.16 7.35
N ALA A 394 -1.07 -9.83 7.45
CA ALA A 394 -2.23 -9.30 8.15
C ALA A 394 -3.15 -10.40 8.69
N VAL A 395 -3.80 -10.12 9.82
CA VAL A 395 -4.98 -10.87 10.28
C VAL A 395 -6.21 -10.32 9.58
N LYS A 396 -6.73 -11.02 8.59
CA LYS A 396 -7.88 -10.56 7.77
C LYS A 396 -9.23 -10.78 8.45
N ALA A 397 -9.42 -11.89 9.19
CA ALA A 397 -10.68 -12.17 9.89
C ALA A 397 -10.50 -13.07 11.11
N VAL A 398 -11.46 -12.99 12.04
CA VAL A 398 -11.54 -13.86 13.22
C VAL A 398 -13.00 -14.27 13.43
N ASP A 399 -13.24 -15.56 13.62
CA ASP A 399 -14.53 -16.08 14.11
C ASP A 399 -14.33 -16.66 15.53
N PRO A 400 -14.76 -15.92 16.57
CA PRO A 400 -14.65 -16.40 17.95
C PRO A 400 -15.46 -17.66 18.23
N SER A 401 -16.56 -17.89 17.49
CA SER A 401 -17.43 -19.05 17.70
C SER A 401 -16.84 -20.32 17.08
N ALA A 402 -16.22 -20.20 15.92
CA ALA A 402 -15.46 -21.27 15.27
C ALA A 402 -14.02 -21.38 15.79
N GLN A 403 -13.58 -20.46 16.64
CA GLN A 403 -12.21 -20.38 17.17
C GLN A 403 -11.15 -20.31 16.05
N THR A 404 -11.47 -19.65 14.93
CA THR A 404 -10.63 -19.63 13.72
C THR A 404 -10.16 -18.21 13.41
N VAL A 405 -8.89 -18.11 13.03
CA VAL A 405 -8.24 -16.90 12.52
C VAL A 405 -7.87 -17.13 11.06
N TRP A 406 -8.18 -16.17 10.19
CA TRP A 406 -7.74 -16.15 8.80
C TRP A 406 -6.74 -15.01 8.61
N TYR A 407 -5.66 -15.30 7.92
CA TYR A 407 -4.54 -14.38 7.76
C TYR A 407 -3.87 -14.53 6.40
N LEU A 408 -3.19 -13.48 5.97
CA LEU A 408 -2.30 -13.48 4.79
C LEU A 408 -0.88 -13.79 5.23
N SER A 409 -0.17 -14.57 4.41
CA SER A 409 1.23 -14.94 4.70
C SER A 409 1.97 -15.42 3.45
N ASN A 410 3.26 -15.09 3.38
CA ASN A 410 4.20 -15.58 2.38
C ASN A 410 4.82 -16.96 2.73
N GLN A 411 4.21 -17.71 3.65
CA GLN A 411 4.69 -18.99 4.17
C GLN A 411 4.99 -20.04 3.09
N SER A 412 4.26 -20.03 1.97
CA SER A 412 4.45 -21.00 0.89
C SER A 412 5.65 -20.70 0.01
N ASN A 413 5.87 -19.42 -0.27
CA ASN A 413 6.90 -18.88 -1.13
C ASN A 413 7.12 -17.42 -0.76
N PRO A 414 8.37 -16.94 -0.59
CA PRO A 414 8.64 -15.54 -0.22
C PRO A 414 8.11 -14.50 -1.22
N ARG A 415 7.79 -14.90 -2.46
CA ARG A 415 7.26 -14.04 -3.52
C ARG A 415 5.75 -14.15 -3.69
N GLU A 416 5.07 -14.96 -2.87
CA GLU A 416 3.63 -15.19 -2.94
C GLU A 416 2.96 -14.82 -1.63
N GLU A 417 1.72 -14.35 -1.70
CA GLU A 417 0.86 -14.17 -0.54
C GLU A 417 -0.36 -15.05 -0.65
N GLN A 418 -0.56 -15.89 0.35
CA GLN A 418 -1.62 -16.88 0.37
C GLN A 418 -2.51 -16.71 1.60
N VAL A 419 -3.79 -17.06 1.46
CA VAL A 419 -4.73 -17.05 2.58
C VAL A 419 -4.59 -18.33 3.39
N TRP A 420 -4.40 -18.17 4.69
CA TRP A 420 -4.25 -19.25 5.66
C TRP A 420 -5.32 -19.21 6.72
N ALA A 421 -5.60 -20.34 7.34
CA ALA A 421 -6.43 -20.45 8.54
C ALA A 421 -5.72 -21.22 9.63
N VAL A 422 -5.91 -20.79 10.90
CA VAL A 422 -5.43 -21.48 12.09
C VAL A 422 -6.46 -21.37 13.21
N GLN A 423 -6.50 -22.35 14.11
CA GLN A 423 -7.32 -22.25 15.30
C GLN A 423 -6.65 -21.34 16.36
N LEU A 424 -7.42 -20.72 17.22
CA LEU A 424 -6.90 -19.86 18.30
C LEU A 424 -5.93 -20.58 19.26
N ASP A 425 -5.96 -21.92 19.33
CA ASP A 425 -4.99 -22.70 20.08
C ASP A 425 -3.72 -23.05 19.30
N GLY A 426 -3.59 -22.58 18.06
CA GLY A 426 -2.47 -22.86 17.13
C GLY A 426 -2.63 -24.17 16.36
N SER A 427 -3.69 -24.94 16.58
CA SER A 427 -3.92 -26.18 15.85
C SER A 427 -4.59 -25.97 14.48
N ASN A 428 -4.67 -27.03 13.67
CA ASN A 428 -5.37 -27.07 12.38
C ASN A 428 -4.95 -25.98 11.38
N ARG A 429 -3.67 -25.58 11.38
CA ARG A 429 -3.14 -24.66 10.39
C ARG A 429 -3.26 -25.25 8.98
N ARG A 430 -3.81 -24.50 8.05
CA ARG A 430 -3.98 -24.92 6.66
C ARG A 430 -4.02 -23.73 5.70
N GLN A 431 -3.47 -23.91 4.52
CA GLN A 431 -3.60 -22.99 3.40
C GLN A 431 -5.01 -23.13 2.77
N LEU A 432 -5.62 -22.02 2.41
CA LEU A 432 -6.95 -21.98 1.79
C LEU A 432 -6.90 -21.70 0.29
N THR A 433 -6.03 -20.79 -0.13
CA THR A 433 -5.80 -20.48 -1.55
C THR A 433 -4.66 -21.31 -2.10
N THR A 434 -4.70 -21.65 -3.38
CA THR A 434 -3.72 -22.55 -4.00
C THR A 434 -3.32 -22.12 -5.41
N ALA A 435 -3.92 -21.06 -5.96
CA ALA A 435 -3.43 -20.43 -7.17
C ALA A 435 -2.07 -19.80 -6.86
N VAL A 436 -1.14 -19.88 -7.81
CA VAL A 436 0.17 -19.28 -7.69
C VAL A 436 0.02 -17.75 -7.74
N GLY A 437 0.74 -17.04 -6.90
CA GLY A 437 0.82 -15.59 -6.90
C GLY A 437 0.33 -14.93 -5.62
N VAL A 438 -0.06 -13.67 -5.74
CA VAL A 438 -0.54 -12.83 -4.63
C VAL A 438 -2.06 -12.85 -4.59
N HIS A 439 -2.60 -12.98 -3.38
CA HIS A 439 -4.02 -13.00 -3.07
C HIS A 439 -4.40 -11.81 -2.19
N ASP A 440 -5.47 -11.10 -2.52
CA ASP A 440 -6.08 -10.05 -1.68
C ASP A 440 -7.52 -10.41 -1.31
N PRO A 441 -7.76 -10.99 -0.13
CA PRO A 441 -9.07 -11.44 0.31
C PRO A 441 -9.86 -10.35 1.04
N ALA A 442 -11.06 -10.04 0.55
CA ALA A 442 -12.07 -9.25 1.25
C ALA A 442 -13.02 -10.18 2.02
N PHE A 443 -12.86 -10.30 3.34
CA PHE A 443 -13.66 -11.19 4.18
C PHE A 443 -15.02 -10.61 4.57
N ALA A 444 -16.06 -11.43 4.50
CA ALA A 444 -17.37 -11.08 5.01
C ALA A 444 -17.37 -11.03 6.55
N PRO A 445 -18.00 -10.01 7.17
CA PRO A 445 -18.09 -9.92 8.63
C PRO A 445 -18.64 -11.19 9.28
N GLN A 446 -18.01 -11.65 10.35
CA GLN A 446 -18.41 -12.79 11.17
C GLN A 446 -18.60 -14.11 10.41
N SER A 447 -18.01 -14.24 9.24
CA SER A 447 -18.02 -15.48 8.47
C SER A 447 -16.63 -15.72 7.88
N GLY A 448 -16.30 -16.97 7.56
CA GLY A 448 -15.05 -17.28 6.87
C GLY A 448 -15.16 -17.16 5.34
N SER A 449 -16.27 -16.65 4.82
CA SER A 449 -16.42 -16.44 3.37
C SER A 449 -15.72 -15.14 2.95
N PHE A 450 -15.10 -15.15 1.77
CA PHE A 450 -14.42 -13.97 1.25
C PHE A 450 -14.51 -13.89 -0.29
N LEU A 451 -14.34 -12.71 -0.81
CA LEU A 451 -13.98 -12.50 -2.20
C LEU A 451 -12.46 -12.40 -2.27
N ASP A 452 -11.88 -13.07 -3.22
CA ASP A 452 -10.44 -13.22 -3.39
C ASP A 452 -10.05 -12.70 -4.77
N GLU A 453 -9.33 -11.60 -4.81
CA GLU A 453 -8.63 -11.19 -6.00
C GLU A 453 -7.24 -11.82 -5.96
N TYR A 454 -6.82 -12.42 -7.07
CA TYR A 454 -5.49 -13.01 -7.16
C TYR A 454 -4.92 -12.92 -8.58
N SER A 455 -3.61 -12.83 -8.62
CA SER A 455 -2.85 -12.75 -9.88
C SER A 455 -1.46 -13.35 -9.72
N SER A 456 -0.76 -13.53 -10.84
CA SER A 456 0.69 -13.80 -10.85
C SER A 456 1.34 -13.01 -11.99
N GLU A 457 2.67 -12.90 -12.03
CA GLU A 457 3.38 -12.13 -13.06
C GLU A 457 2.90 -12.40 -14.51
N MET A 458 2.48 -13.63 -14.79
CA MET A 458 2.05 -14.04 -16.13
C MET A 458 0.55 -14.35 -16.23
N THR A 459 -0.19 -14.16 -15.14
CA THR A 459 -1.63 -14.42 -15.07
C THR A 459 -2.34 -13.17 -14.56
N PRO A 460 -3.12 -12.49 -15.43
CA PRO A 460 -3.82 -11.29 -15.02
C PRO A 460 -4.87 -11.56 -13.94
N PRO A 461 -5.37 -10.52 -13.23
CA PRO A 461 -6.27 -10.65 -12.11
C PRO A 461 -7.50 -11.52 -12.38
N THR A 462 -7.85 -12.29 -11.39
CA THR A 462 -9.06 -13.11 -11.31
C THR A 462 -9.73 -12.87 -9.98
N VAL A 463 -11.05 -12.67 -9.95
CA VAL A 463 -11.80 -12.53 -8.71
C VAL A 463 -12.71 -13.73 -8.49
N ALA A 464 -12.59 -14.36 -7.32
CA ALA A 464 -13.32 -15.55 -6.94
C ALA A 464 -14.14 -15.33 -5.66
N THR A 465 -15.24 -16.04 -5.53
CA THR A 465 -15.92 -16.21 -4.23
C THR A 465 -15.39 -17.46 -3.55
N CYS A 466 -14.96 -17.31 -2.30
CA CYS A 466 -14.32 -18.36 -1.51
C CYS A 466 -15.08 -18.65 -0.21
N SER A 467 -15.12 -19.92 0.19
CA SER A 467 -15.62 -20.32 1.51
C SER A 467 -14.48 -20.34 2.54
N GLY A 468 -14.80 -20.26 3.84
CA GLY A 468 -13.83 -20.41 4.92
C GLY A 468 -13.12 -21.79 4.98
N ALA A 469 -13.52 -22.74 4.12
CA ALA A 469 -12.85 -24.01 3.93
C ALA A 469 -11.85 -24.02 2.76
N GLY A 470 -11.80 -22.94 1.97
CA GLY A 470 -10.91 -22.81 0.80
C GLY A 470 -11.53 -23.29 -0.51
N GLU A 471 -12.86 -23.44 -0.59
CA GLU A 471 -13.53 -23.72 -1.85
C GLU A 471 -13.78 -22.42 -2.60
N CYS A 472 -12.98 -22.13 -3.64
CA CYS A 472 -13.05 -20.93 -4.45
C CYS A 472 -13.69 -21.17 -5.81
N LYS A 473 -14.47 -20.21 -6.31
CA LYS A 473 -15.13 -20.23 -7.61
C LYS A 473 -14.98 -18.87 -8.29
N PRO A 474 -14.22 -18.77 -9.39
CA PRO A 474 -14.09 -17.53 -10.12
C PRO A 474 -15.44 -17.00 -10.63
N PHE A 475 -15.63 -15.69 -10.58
CA PHE A 475 -16.79 -15.03 -11.16
C PHE A 475 -16.42 -13.84 -12.06
N TRP A 476 -15.21 -13.33 -11.95
CA TRP A 476 -14.64 -12.31 -12.82
C TRP A 476 -13.25 -12.75 -13.27
N LEU A 477 -12.94 -12.51 -14.53
CA LEU A 477 -11.65 -12.83 -15.14
C LEU A 477 -11.23 -11.67 -16.04
N SER A 478 -9.99 -11.31 -16.00
CA SER A 478 -9.39 -10.37 -16.94
C SER A 478 -9.60 -10.83 -18.39
N LYS A 479 -9.73 -9.85 -19.27
CA LYS A 479 -9.72 -10.11 -20.72
C LYS A 479 -8.32 -10.53 -21.13
N PRO A 480 -8.19 -11.40 -22.15
CA PRO A 480 -6.89 -11.68 -22.75
C PRO A 480 -6.25 -10.41 -23.27
N LEU A 481 -4.97 -10.22 -23.01
CA LEU A 481 -4.20 -9.12 -23.57
C LEU A 481 -4.06 -9.33 -25.09
N GLU A 482 -4.79 -8.54 -25.88
CA GLU A 482 -4.79 -8.66 -27.33
C GLU A 482 -3.71 -7.77 -27.97
N GLY A 483 -3.01 -8.32 -28.96
CA GLY A 483 -2.03 -7.55 -29.76
C GLY A 483 -0.64 -7.44 -29.16
N HIS A 484 -0.42 -7.89 -27.95
CA HIS A 484 0.88 -7.91 -27.29
C HIS A 484 1.31 -9.32 -26.90
N HIS A 485 2.61 -9.50 -26.71
CA HIS A 485 3.18 -10.74 -26.19
C HIS A 485 4.10 -10.40 -25.03
N LEU A 486 3.78 -10.92 -23.86
CA LEU A 486 4.62 -10.70 -22.69
C LEU A 486 5.91 -11.50 -22.78
N ILE A 487 7.01 -10.87 -22.50
CA ILE A 487 8.31 -11.49 -22.28
C ILE A 487 8.30 -12.05 -20.85
N ALA A 488 8.58 -13.34 -20.70
CA ALA A 488 8.58 -13.96 -19.39
C ALA A 488 9.73 -13.45 -18.53
N THR A 489 9.42 -12.99 -17.33
CA THR A 489 10.38 -12.72 -16.27
C THR A 489 11.08 -14.00 -15.84
N GLN A 490 12.34 -13.87 -15.44
CA GLN A 490 13.13 -14.99 -14.94
C GLN A 490 13.43 -14.72 -13.46
N PRO A 491 12.87 -15.51 -12.54
CA PRO A 491 13.16 -15.35 -11.12
C PRO A 491 14.62 -15.70 -10.83
N LEU A 492 15.20 -14.98 -9.89
CA LEU A 492 16.58 -15.07 -9.45
C LEU A 492 16.65 -15.35 -7.96
N GLU A 493 17.52 -16.29 -7.60
CA GLU A 493 18.04 -16.44 -6.25
C GLU A 493 19.51 -16.03 -6.28
N LEU A 494 19.85 -14.99 -5.54
CA LEU A 494 21.17 -14.38 -5.50
C LEU A 494 21.72 -14.40 -4.07
N THR A 495 23.01 -14.15 -3.93
CA THR A 495 23.62 -14.10 -2.60
C THR A 495 23.99 -12.67 -2.27
N ALA A 496 23.57 -12.19 -1.11
CA ALA A 496 23.88 -10.87 -0.60
C ALA A 496 25.41 -10.66 -0.40
N ALA A 497 25.79 -9.42 -0.21
CA ALA A 497 27.21 -9.05 0.02
C ALA A 497 27.81 -9.70 1.28
N ASP A 498 27.00 -10.16 2.23
CA ASP A 498 27.45 -10.90 3.41
C ASP A 498 27.86 -12.36 3.11
N ASN A 499 27.65 -12.83 1.88
CA ASN A 499 27.88 -14.20 1.41
C ASN A 499 27.06 -15.28 2.16
N ALA A 500 25.96 -14.92 2.78
CA ALA A 500 25.13 -15.82 3.58
C ALA A 500 23.63 -15.69 3.26
N THR A 501 23.13 -14.46 3.13
CA THR A 501 21.71 -14.19 2.93
C THR A 501 21.31 -14.39 1.48
N THR A 502 20.21 -15.09 1.24
CA THR A 502 19.59 -15.20 -0.09
C THR A 502 18.79 -13.94 -0.40
N LEU A 503 19.01 -13.36 -1.56
CA LEU A 503 18.18 -12.29 -2.13
C LEU A 503 17.31 -12.86 -3.23
N TYR A 504 16.07 -12.38 -3.33
CA TYR A 504 15.17 -12.68 -4.42
C TYR A 504 15.08 -11.50 -5.38
N GLY A 505 14.81 -11.79 -6.63
CA GLY A 505 14.66 -10.77 -7.66
C GLY A 505 14.23 -11.38 -8.99
N THR A 506 14.07 -10.54 -9.97
CA THR A 506 13.71 -10.93 -11.33
C THR A 506 14.60 -10.25 -12.36
N ILE A 507 14.79 -10.92 -13.49
CA ILE A 507 15.39 -10.32 -14.68
C ILE A 507 14.49 -10.52 -15.89
N LEU A 508 14.30 -9.45 -16.63
CA LEU A 508 13.62 -9.46 -17.92
C LEU A 508 14.67 -9.27 -19.02
N MET A 509 14.84 -10.27 -19.88
CA MET A 509 15.83 -10.26 -20.98
C MET A 509 15.18 -9.89 -22.30
N PRO A 510 15.77 -9.02 -23.12
CA PRO A 510 15.24 -8.67 -24.43
C PRO A 510 15.21 -9.87 -25.35
N PRO A 511 14.17 -10.02 -26.21
CA PRO A 511 14.05 -11.14 -27.10
C PRO A 511 15.11 -11.10 -28.24
N GLY A 512 15.65 -12.26 -28.59
CA GLY A 512 16.50 -12.43 -29.77
C GLY A 512 17.97 -12.05 -29.62
N HIS A 513 18.40 -11.43 -28.52
CA HIS A 513 19.79 -11.06 -28.26
C HIS A 513 20.55 -12.26 -27.67
N ARG A 514 21.61 -12.72 -28.35
CA ARG A 514 22.40 -13.90 -27.94
C ARG A 514 23.91 -13.66 -28.02
N ASP A 515 24.33 -12.52 -28.55
CA ASP A 515 25.73 -12.20 -28.67
C ASP A 515 26.28 -11.67 -27.34
N ALA A 516 27.45 -12.11 -26.95
CA ALA A 516 28.08 -11.67 -25.73
C ALA A 516 28.27 -10.12 -25.74
N HIS A 517 27.97 -9.50 -24.60
CA HIS A 517 28.11 -8.04 -24.40
C HIS A 517 27.31 -7.18 -25.39
N SER A 518 26.14 -7.67 -25.82
CA SER A 518 25.27 -6.95 -26.77
C SER A 518 24.12 -6.20 -26.11
N VAL A 519 23.77 -6.54 -24.86
CA VAL A 519 22.59 -6.07 -24.14
C VAL A 519 22.99 -5.10 -23.03
N PRO A 520 22.53 -3.85 -23.01
CA PRO A 520 22.64 -2.98 -21.84
C PRO A 520 21.70 -3.44 -20.72
N LEU A 521 22.09 -3.18 -19.47
CA LEU A 521 21.31 -3.53 -18.27
C LEU A 521 20.81 -2.27 -17.59
N ILE A 522 19.53 -2.25 -17.26
CA ILE A 522 18.90 -1.28 -16.36
C ILE A 522 18.63 -1.95 -15.03
N VAL A 523 19.13 -1.40 -13.93
CA VAL A 523 18.87 -1.84 -12.56
C VAL A 523 17.79 -0.92 -11.98
N ASN A 524 16.71 -1.50 -11.46
CA ASN A 524 15.58 -0.74 -10.92
C ASN A 524 15.15 -1.32 -9.55
N PRO A 525 15.89 -1.08 -8.48
CA PRO A 525 15.49 -1.44 -7.13
C PRO A 525 14.62 -0.34 -6.51
N TYR A 526 13.78 -0.68 -5.55
CA TYR A 526 13.28 0.28 -4.58
C TYR A 526 14.36 0.57 -3.52
N GLY A 527 14.78 -0.44 -2.77
CA GLY A 527 15.94 -0.44 -1.89
C GLY A 527 15.67 -0.02 -0.44
N GLY A 528 14.57 0.68 -0.19
CA GLY A 528 14.20 1.21 1.12
C GLY A 528 13.53 0.21 2.05
N PRO A 529 13.54 0.47 3.38
CA PRO A 529 12.91 -0.40 4.36
C PRO A 529 11.37 -0.44 4.22
N ASP A 530 10.76 -1.41 4.89
CA ASP A 530 9.32 -1.67 4.98
C ASP A 530 8.64 -2.19 3.71
N VAL A 531 9.27 -2.15 2.57
CA VAL A 531 8.68 -2.53 1.28
C VAL A 531 9.45 -3.71 0.67
N GLY A 532 8.74 -4.78 0.29
CA GLY A 532 9.21 -5.82 -0.63
C GLY A 532 8.64 -5.55 -2.02
N THR A 533 9.44 -5.69 -3.06
CA THR A 533 9.01 -5.40 -4.45
C THR A 533 9.04 -6.63 -5.35
N ASP A 534 9.71 -7.69 -4.96
CA ASP A 534 9.78 -8.93 -5.72
C ASP A 534 8.62 -9.87 -5.35
N ALA A 535 7.45 -9.62 -5.92
CA ALA A 535 6.25 -10.43 -5.78
C ALA A 535 5.89 -11.16 -7.08
N ASP A 536 5.33 -12.36 -6.99
CA ASP A 536 4.74 -13.05 -8.14
C ASP A 536 3.31 -12.55 -8.33
N GLU A 537 3.19 -11.33 -8.82
CA GLU A 537 1.94 -10.61 -8.99
C GLU A 537 1.83 -10.04 -10.40
N TRP A 538 0.61 -9.93 -10.91
CA TRP A 538 0.36 -9.20 -12.15
C TRP A 538 0.70 -7.73 -11.96
N GLY A 539 1.73 -7.31 -12.65
CA GLY A 539 2.27 -5.98 -12.46
C GLY A 539 1.34 -4.86 -12.91
N ASP A 540 1.55 -3.74 -12.28
CA ASP A 540 0.99 -2.45 -12.64
C ASP A 540 1.62 -1.89 -13.94
N LYS A 541 1.39 -0.61 -14.19
CA LYS A 541 1.98 0.09 -15.35
C LYS A 541 3.51 0.03 -15.40
N ARG A 542 4.20 -0.20 -14.26
CA ARG A 542 5.66 -0.34 -14.21
C ARG A 542 6.12 -1.67 -14.79
N PHE A 543 5.43 -2.76 -14.50
CA PHE A 543 5.68 -4.06 -15.14
C PHE A 543 5.58 -3.96 -16.67
N PHE A 544 4.55 -3.29 -17.21
CA PHE A 544 4.41 -3.09 -18.64
C PHE A 544 5.46 -2.12 -19.21
N PHE A 545 5.94 -1.18 -18.40
CA PHE A 545 7.06 -0.35 -18.78
C PHE A 545 8.36 -1.15 -18.91
N ASP A 546 8.59 -2.12 -18.04
CA ASP A 546 9.72 -3.05 -18.17
C ASP A 546 9.61 -3.91 -19.43
N GLN A 547 8.41 -4.37 -19.79
CA GLN A 547 8.15 -5.03 -21.08
C GLN A 547 8.58 -4.15 -22.26
N LEU A 548 8.20 -2.86 -22.22
CA LEU A 548 8.60 -1.89 -23.24
C LEU A 548 10.13 -1.72 -23.28
N LEU A 549 10.80 -1.57 -22.15
CA LEU A 549 12.25 -1.48 -22.07
C LEU A 549 12.91 -2.73 -22.67
N ALA A 550 12.38 -3.92 -22.38
CA ALA A 550 12.91 -5.16 -22.95
C ALA A 550 12.68 -5.25 -24.48
N GLU A 551 11.54 -4.78 -24.99
CA GLU A 551 11.32 -4.68 -26.44
C GLU A 551 12.25 -3.66 -27.11
N HIS A 552 12.69 -2.62 -26.40
CA HIS A 552 13.70 -1.66 -26.83
C HIS A 552 15.13 -2.21 -26.72
N GLY A 553 15.32 -3.44 -26.21
CA GLY A 553 16.60 -4.15 -26.19
C GLY A 553 17.39 -4.02 -24.89
N PHE A 554 16.78 -3.54 -23.81
CA PHE A 554 17.37 -3.51 -22.47
C PHE A 554 17.07 -4.80 -21.69
N ALA A 555 18.03 -5.26 -20.90
CA ALA A 555 17.71 -6.13 -19.78
C ALA A 555 17.28 -5.28 -18.59
N VAL A 556 16.28 -5.72 -17.84
CA VAL A 556 15.79 -5.02 -16.63
C VAL A 556 15.94 -5.94 -15.44
N LEU A 557 16.56 -5.46 -14.36
CA LEU A 557 16.87 -6.21 -13.15
C LEU A 557 16.21 -5.56 -11.94
N HIS A 558 15.41 -6.33 -11.23
CA HIS A 558 14.87 -6.00 -9.91
C HIS A 558 15.45 -6.97 -8.87
N VAL A 559 15.89 -6.46 -7.72
CA VAL A 559 16.36 -7.30 -6.60
C VAL A 559 15.98 -6.64 -5.30
N ASP A 560 15.33 -7.38 -4.41
CA ASP A 560 15.11 -6.97 -3.04
C ASP A 560 16.36 -7.22 -2.20
N ASN A 561 17.03 -6.13 -1.82
CA ASN A 561 18.22 -6.16 -0.99
C ASN A 561 17.87 -6.27 0.50
N ARG A 562 18.83 -6.64 1.34
CA ARG A 562 18.67 -6.47 2.80
C ARG A 562 18.42 -4.98 3.12
N GLY A 563 17.62 -4.73 4.13
CA GLY A 563 17.09 -3.42 4.47
C GLY A 563 15.68 -3.19 3.95
N MET A 564 15.20 -4.01 2.99
CA MET A 564 13.80 -4.00 2.54
C MET A 564 12.91 -4.89 3.41
N GLY A 565 11.59 -4.87 3.22
CA GLY A 565 10.59 -5.58 4.01
C GLY A 565 10.37 -7.06 3.64
N ASN A 566 9.36 -7.67 4.24
CA ASN A 566 8.79 -9.00 3.96
C ASN A 566 9.73 -10.21 4.12
N ARG A 567 10.85 -10.06 4.81
CA ARG A 567 11.88 -11.10 4.99
C ARG A 567 12.36 -11.24 6.43
N GLY A 568 11.61 -10.71 7.38
CA GLY A 568 11.90 -10.75 8.81
C GLY A 568 12.77 -9.59 9.31
N ARG A 569 12.74 -9.46 10.63
CA ARG A 569 13.36 -8.36 11.35
C ARG A 569 14.85 -8.17 11.04
N ASP A 570 15.63 -9.24 11.08
CA ASP A 570 17.09 -9.14 10.93
C ASP A 570 17.50 -8.81 9.48
N PHE A 571 16.66 -9.17 8.50
CA PHE A 571 16.84 -8.78 7.10
C PHE A 571 16.59 -7.29 6.90
N GLU A 572 15.51 -6.75 7.47
CA GLU A 572 15.13 -5.35 7.35
C GLU A 572 16.04 -4.44 8.16
N GLN A 573 16.32 -4.78 9.42
CA GLN A 573 17.05 -3.92 10.35
C GLN A 573 18.56 -3.77 10.06
N VAL A 574 19.08 -4.28 8.94
CA VAL A 574 20.47 -4.07 8.52
C VAL A 574 20.76 -2.63 8.18
N CYS A 575 19.73 -1.88 7.74
CA CYS A 575 19.83 -0.47 7.37
C CYS A 575 19.72 0.51 8.56
N TYR A 576 19.47 0.01 9.78
CA TYR A 576 19.32 0.85 10.96
C TYR A 576 20.57 1.68 11.22
N HIS A 577 20.44 3.03 11.24
CA HIS A 577 21.51 4.04 11.30
C HIS A 577 22.53 3.94 10.14
N ASN A 578 22.11 3.40 8.97
CA ASN A 578 23.06 3.18 7.87
C ASN A 578 22.29 3.01 6.54
N PHE A 579 21.66 4.07 6.05
CA PHE A 579 20.94 4.07 4.78
C PHE A 579 21.92 4.13 3.61
N GLY A 580 21.70 3.27 2.63
CA GLY A 580 22.48 3.22 1.38
C GLY A 580 23.59 2.17 1.36
N PRO A 581 24.64 2.22 2.22
CA PRO A 581 25.80 1.33 2.08
C PRO A 581 25.49 -0.16 2.08
N PRO A 582 24.72 -0.77 3.01
CA PRO A 582 24.43 -2.19 2.99
C PRO A 582 23.54 -2.60 1.82
N GLN A 583 22.55 -1.77 1.49
CA GLN A 583 21.65 -1.99 0.36
C GLN A 583 22.43 -1.96 -0.96
N PHE A 584 23.28 -0.96 -1.14
CA PHE A 584 24.11 -0.82 -2.34
C PHE A 584 25.12 -1.96 -2.50
N ALA A 585 25.71 -2.43 -1.40
CA ALA A 585 26.61 -3.59 -1.44
C ALA A 585 25.89 -4.84 -1.95
N ASP A 586 24.64 -5.07 -1.51
CA ASP A 586 23.82 -6.21 -1.96
C ASP A 586 23.43 -6.07 -3.45
N GLN A 587 23.06 -4.88 -3.89
CA GLN A 587 22.75 -4.61 -5.30
C GLN A 587 23.97 -4.86 -6.19
N MET A 588 25.14 -4.37 -5.80
CA MET A 588 26.37 -4.60 -6.55
C MET A 588 26.77 -6.07 -6.60
N ALA A 589 26.61 -6.80 -5.49
CA ALA A 589 26.83 -8.25 -5.46
C ALA A 589 25.84 -8.99 -6.39
N SER A 590 24.62 -8.50 -6.49
CA SER A 590 23.58 -9.04 -7.38
C SER A 590 23.92 -8.76 -8.85
N VAL A 591 24.27 -7.54 -9.20
CA VAL A 591 24.72 -7.15 -10.55
C VAL A 591 25.91 -8.01 -11.00
N ASP A 592 26.90 -8.20 -10.14
CA ASP A 592 28.07 -9.05 -10.42
C ASP A 592 27.69 -10.51 -10.71
N GLN A 593 26.71 -11.05 -10.01
CA GLN A 593 26.22 -12.42 -10.22
C GLN A 593 25.44 -12.52 -11.53
N VAL A 594 24.61 -11.51 -11.82
CA VAL A 594 23.84 -11.42 -13.08
C VAL A 594 24.77 -11.32 -14.29
N LEU A 595 25.77 -10.48 -14.25
CA LEU A 595 26.76 -10.34 -15.34
C LEU A 595 27.53 -11.65 -15.61
N ARG A 596 27.78 -12.45 -14.56
CA ARG A 596 28.38 -13.79 -14.74
C ARG A 596 27.40 -14.82 -15.31
N LYS A 597 26.11 -14.73 -14.93
CA LYS A 597 25.07 -15.69 -15.37
C LYS A 597 24.57 -15.39 -16.78
N TYR A 598 24.56 -14.12 -17.19
CA TYR A 598 24.07 -13.65 -18.48
C TYR A 598 25.17 -12.94 -19.26
N PRO A 599 26.05 -13.68 -19.98
CA PRO A 599 27.18 -13.08 -20.71
C PRO A 599 26.75 -12.21 -21.90
N GLU A 600 25.48 -12.21 -22.27
CA GLU A 600 24.90 -11.30 -23.26
C GLU A 600 24.89 -9.85 -22.76
N ILE A 601 24.83 -9.63 -21.44
CA ILE A 601 24.81 -8.29 -20.85
C ILE A 601 26.19 -7.64 -20.98
N ASP A 602 26.19 -6.37 -21.39
CA ASP A 602 27.41 -5.56 -21.50
C ASP A 602 27.72 -4.89 -20.15
N PRO A 603 28.82 -5.27 -19.48
CA PRO A 603 29.18 -4.69 -18.18
C PRO A 603 29.59 -3.20 -18.26
N HIS A 604 29.74 -2.65 -19.46
CA HIS A 604 30.06 -1.25 -19.67
C HIS A 604 28.86 -0.38 -20.03
N ARG A 605 27.67 -0.96 -20.17
CA ARG A 605 26.42 -0.26 -20.49
C ARG A 605 25.37 -0.54 -19.42
N LEU A 606 25.64 -0.08 -18.19
CA LEU A 606 24.76 -0.21 -17.06
C LEU A 606 24.04 1.11 -16.80
N GLY A 607 22.73 1.05 -16.59
CA GLY A 607 21.89 2.14 -16.13
C GLY A 607 21.24 1.82 -14.79
N TRP A 608 20.75 2.86 -14.13
CA TRP A 608 20.01 2.73 -12.86
C TRP A 608 18.87 3.72 -12.84
N TRP A 609 17.69 3.30 -12.38
CA TRP A 609 16.61 4.27 -12.14
C TRP A 609 15.74 3.85 -10.97
N GLY A 610 15.06 4.85 -10.38
CA GLY A 610 14.09 4.59 -9.34
C GLY A 610 13.29 5.83 -8.97
N TRP A 611 12.27 5.62 -8.16
CA TRP A 611 11.31 6.61 -7.69
C TRP A 611 11.31 6.66 -6.17
N SER A 612 11.13 7.86 -5.57
CA SER A 612 11.10 8.04 -4.12
C SER A 612 12.41 7.57 -3.48
N TRP A 613 12.37 6.61 -2.56
CA TRP A 613 13.58 5.97 -2.03
C TRP A 613 14.47 5.41 -3.15
N GLY A 614 13.88 4.78 -4.17
CA GLY A 614 14.62 4.32 -5.36
C GLY A 614 15.26 5.45 -6.15
N GLY A 615 14.66 6.65 -6.13
CA GLY A 615 15.24 7.88 -6.67
C GLY A 615 16.50 8.29 -5.90
N SER A 616 16.44 8.32 -4.57
CA SER A 616 17.58 8.52 -3.67
C SER A 616 18.67 7.48 -3.94
N PHE A 617 18.26 6.23 -4.05
CA PHE A 617 19.19 5.13 -4.32
C PHE A 617 19.87 5.23 -5.70
N THR A 618 19.20 5.86 -6.67
CA THR A 618 19.82 6.21 -7.97
C THR A 618 20.95 7.23 -7.78
N LEU A 619 20.70 8.29 -7.01
CA LEU A 619 21.71 9.32 -6.72
C LEU A 619 22.89 8.73 -5.94
N PHE A 620 22.59 7.89 -4.95
CA PHE A 620 23.59 7.15 -4.19
C PHE A 620 24.45 6.26 -5.10
N ALA A 621 23.83 5.45 -5.96
CA ALA A 621 24.54 4.55 -6.87
C ALA A 621 25.47 5.29 -7.84
N LEU A 622 25.00 6.40 -8.42
CA LEU A 622 25.80 7.24 -9.32
C LEU A 622 26.93 7.98 -8.61
N SER A 623 26.80 8.24 -7.31
CA SER A 623 27.82 8.94 -6.53
C SER A 623 28.87 8.00 -5.92
N HIS A 624 28.54 6.69 -5.78
CA HIS A 624 29.41 5.70 -5.13
C HIS A 624 29.95 4.62 -6.07
N SER A 625 29.61 4.67 -7.38
CA SER A 625 30.13 3.75 -8.38
C SER A 625 30.42 4.43 -9.71
N GLU A 626 31.46 3.97 -10.40
CA GLU A 626 31.77 4.35 -11.78
C GLU A 626 31.14 3.40 -12.81
N SER A 627 30.41 2.38 -12.37
CA SER A 627 29.87 1.35 -13.27
C SER A 627 28.70 1.84 -14.11
N PHE A 628 27.91 2.80 -13.61
CA PHE A 628 26.69 3.25 -14.26
C PHE A 628 26.97 4.44 -15.20
N LEU A 629 26.53 4.30 -16.47
CA LEU A 629 26.66 5.35 -17.48
C LEU A 629 25.54 6.39 -17.39
N ALA A 630 24.34 5.95 -17.01
CA ALA A 630 23.15 6.78 -16.97
C ALA A 630 22.31 6.43 -15.74
N GLY A 631 21.64 7.43 -15.17
CA GLY A 631 20.66 7.22 -14.12
C GLY A 631 19.49 8.16 -14.22
N VAL A 632 18.32 7.69 -13.80
CA VAL A 632 17.10 8.47 -13.70
C VAL A 632 16.58 8.44 -12.28
N SER A 633 16.49 9.59 -11.65
CA SER A 633 16.00 9.78 -10.29
C SER A 633 14.68 10.54 -10.31
N VAL A 634 13.61 9.93 -9.79
CA VAL A 634 12.29 10.54 -9.75
C VAL A 634 11.90 10.79 -8.30
N ALA A 635 11.58 12.03 -7.97
CA ALA A 635 11.13 12.48 -6.64
C ALA A 635 11.98 11.93 -5.47
N PRO A 636 13.32 12.11 -5.48
CA PRO A 636 14.21 11.54 -4.46
C PRO A 636 14.17 12.29 -3.14
N VAL A 637 14.35 11.58 -2.03
CA VAL A 637 14.83 12.18 -0.78
C VAL A 637 16.35 12.37 -0.91
N THR A 638 16.81 13.60 -1.11
CA THR A 638 18.24 13.87 -1.33
C THR A 638 19.03 14.07 -0.03
N ASP A 639 18.31 14.36 1.06
CA ASP A 639 18.86 14.45 2.41
C ASP A 639 17.79 13.97 3.40
N TRP A 640 18.09 13.02 4.24
CA TRP A 640 17.15 12.43 5.18
C TRP A 640 16.71 13.41 6.29
N ARG A 641 17.38 14.56 6.45
CA ARG A 641 16.95 15.64 7.32
C ARG A 641 15.77 16.44 6.78
N ASP A 642 15.50 16.32 5.48
CA ASP A 642 14.41 17.03 4.80
C ASP A 642 13.14 16.16 4.66
N TYR A 643 13.20 14.87 5.05
CA TYR A 643 12.04 14.00 5.07
C TYR A 643 11.31 14.04 6.42
N ASP A 644 10.18 13.32 6.58
CA ASP A 644 9.41 13.40 7.81
C ASP A 644 10.09 12.72 9.02
N SER A 645 9.61 13.10 10.20
CA SER A 645 10.20 12.67 11.49
C SER A 645 9.89 11.22 11.82
N ILE A 646 8.65 10.73 11.60
CA ILE A 646 8.23 9.37 12.04
C ILE A 646 8.98 8.31 11.26
N TYR A 647 9.05 8.45 9.93
CA TYR A 647 9.81 7.54 9.08
C TYR A 647 11.31 7.65 9.36
N THR A 648 11.85 8.84 9.25
CA THR A 648 13.31 8.99 9.28
C THR A 648 13.89 8.65 10.64
N GLU A 649 13.28 9.09 11.73
CA GLU A 649 13.77 8.79 13.09
C GLU A 649 13.64 7.31 13.47
N ARG A 650 12.67 6.58 12.87
CA ARG A 650 12.55 5.12 13.04
C ARG A 650 13.85 4.42 12.64
N TYR A 651 14.42 4.81 11.51
CA TYR A 651 15.57 4.13 10.93
C TYR A 651 16.92 4.81 11.23
N MET A 652 16.93 6.15 11.33
CA MET A 652 18.15 6.94 11.46
C MET A 652 18.36 7.54 12.86
N GLY A 653 17.32 7.49 13.74
CA GLY A 653 17.36 8.19 15.03
C GLY A 653 17.34 9.72 14.89
N LEU A 654 17.65 10.43 15.97
CA LEU A 654 17.67 11.88 15.96
C LEU A 654 18.95 12.43 15.29
N PRO A 655 18.89 13.47 14.44
CA PRO A 655 20.08 14.09 13.84
C PRO A 655 21.08 14.62 14.87
N SER A 656 20.62 15.00 16.07
CA SER A 656 21.47 15.44 17.16
C SER A 656 22.28 14.32 17.82
N GLU A 657 21.85 13.06 17.66
CA GLU A 657 22.47 11.88 18.23
C GLU A 657 23.32 11.13 17.21
N ASP A 658 22.99 11.25 15.92
CA ASP A 658 23.60 10.50 14.80
C ASP A 658 23.97 11.38 13.60
N ALA A 659 24.52 12.55 13.86
CA ALA A 659 24.86 13.54 12.81
C ALA A 659 25.82 13.01 11.74
N ASP A 660 26.67 12.03 12.07
CA ASP A 660 27.65 11.48 11.12
C ASP A 660 26.94 10.60 10.07
N ASN A 661 26.01 9.73 10.45
CA ASN A 661 25.23 8.91 9.51
C ASN A 661 24.33 9.78 8.62
N TYR A 662 23.62 10.76 9.18
CA TYR A 662 22.85 11.71 8.36
C TYR A 662 23.70 12.45 7.31
N ARG A 663 24.95 12.81 7.65
CA ARG A 663 25.87 13.41 6.68
C ARG A 663 26.34 12.42 5.63
N ASP A 664 26.73 11.21 6.04
CA ASP A 664 27.37 10.23 5.18
C ASP A 664 26.36 9.56 4.23
N ASP A 665 25.10 9.45 4.65
CA ASP A 665 23.99 8.90 3.86
C ASP A 665 23.25 9.98 3.01
N SER A 666 23.66 11.26 3.10
CA SER A 666 23.09 12.35 2.32
C SER A 666 23.63 12.39 0.89
N ASP A 667 22.74 12.31 -0.10
CA ASP A 667 23.09 12.48 -1.51
C ASP A 667 23.59 13.91 -1.80
N VAL A 668 23.05 14.93 -1.09
CA VAL A 668 23.54 16.31 -1.16
C VAL A 668 25.02 16.39 -0.77
N THR A 669 25.45 15.63 0.24
CA THR A 669 26.85 15.57 0.65
C THR A 669 27.72 14.88 -0.40
N SER A 670 27.24 13.82 -1.03
CA SER A 670 27.98 13.02 -2.02
C SER A 670 27.85 13.55 -3.45
N ALA A 671 27.03 14.56 -3.73
CA ALA A 671 26.71 15.10 -5.06
C ALA A 671 27.94 15.41 -5.93
N ALA A 672 29.01 15.92 -5.33
CA ALA A 672 30.27 16.20 -6.05
C ALA A 672 30.96 14.94 -6.61
N ASN A 673 30.56 13.76 -6.18
CA ASN A 673 31.08 12.47 -6.64
C ASN A 673 30.27 11.86 -7.78
N LEU A 674 29.13 12.45 -8.15
CA LEU A 674 28.25 11.91 -9.20
C LEU A 674 29.05 11.56 -10.46
N ARG A 675 28.74 10.39 -11.01
CA ARG A 675 29.29 9.87 -12.28
C ARG A 675 28.12 9.51 -13.20
N GLY A 676 28.37 9.45 -14.48
CA GLY A 676 27.33 9.15 -15.48
C GLY A 676 26.44 10.34 -15.80
N HIS A 677 25.43 10.09 -16.60
CA HIS A 677 24.42 11.07 -17.03
C HIS A 677 23.19 10.98 -16.13
N LEU A 678 22.83 12.06 -15.46
CA LEU A 678 21.67 12.14 -14.57
C LEU A 678 20.51 12.84 -15.25
N LEU A 679 19.32 12.20 -15.22
CA LEU A 679 18.03 12.84 -15.39
C LEU A 679 17.31 12.85 -14.02
N LEU A 680 16.99 14.04 -13.53
CA LEU A 680 16.25 14.26 -12.28
C LEU A 680 14.85 14.79 -12.61
N MET A 681 13.81 14.24 -11.98
CA MET A 681 12.42 14.61 -12.26
C MET A 681 11.61 14.74 -10.96
N HIS A 682 10.75 15.77 -10.87
CA HIS A 682 9.95 16.01 -9.64
C HIS A 682 8.63 16.72 -9.92
N GLY A 683 7.61 16.45 -9.08
CA GLY A 683 6.35 17.20 -9.02
C GLY A 683 6.49 18.45 -8.15
N THR A 684 6.00 19.62 -8.60
CA THR A 684 6.11 20.84 -7.75
C THR A 684 5.07 20.94 -6.64
N GLY A 685 4.10 20.05 -6.62
CA GLY A 685 3.08 19.93 -5.59
C GLY A 685 3.26 18.67 -4.74
N ASP A 686 4.47 18.10 -4.75
CA ASP A 686 4.81 16.94 -3.93
C ASP A 686 4.77 17.33 -2.45
N ASP A 687 3.82 16.74 -1.72
CA ASP A 687 3.54 16.98 -0.31
C ASP A 687 4.14 15.90 0.60
N ASN A 688 4.80 14.91 0.00
CA ASN A 688 5.52 13.85 0.69
C ASN A 688 7.04 14.10 0.65
N VAL A 689 7.62 14.03 -0.54
CA VAL A 689 9.04 14.36 -0.77
C VAL A 689 9.13 15.75 -1.37
N HIS A 690 9.54 16.71 -0.59
CA HIS A 690 9.54 18.10 -1.00
C HIS A 690 10.61 18.41 -2.05
N ILE A 691 10.24 19.19 -3.07
CA ILE A 691 11.14 19.61 -4.17
C ILE A 691 12.36 20.42 -3.70
N GLU A 692 12.36 20.91 -2.47
CA GLU A 692 13.52 21.64 -1.92
C GLU A 692 14.78 20.80 -1.89
N GLY A 693 14.66 19.50 -1.61
CA GLY A 693 15.78 18.56 -1.65
C GLY A 693 16.47 18.55 -3.02
N ASP A 694 15.68 18.54 -4.10
CA ASP A 694 16.25 18.68 -5.47
C ASP A 694 17.02 19.99 -5.61
N MET A 695 16.51 21.09 -5.12
CA MET A 695 17.18 22.39 -5.24
C MET A 695 18.51 22.40 -4.48
N GLN A 696 18.58 21.79 -3.32
CA GLN A 696 19.80 21.65 -2.53
C GLN A 696 20.82 20.75 -3.28
N TYR A 697 20.36 19.64 -3.83
CA TYR A 697 21.20 18.73 -4.61
C TYR A 697 21.75 19.39 -5.89
N ILE A 698 20.88 20.04 -6.66
CA ILE A 698 21.24 20.77 -7.89
C ILE A 698 22.27 21.86 -7.61
N GLU A 699 22.13 22.61 -6.51
CA GLU A 699 23.11 23.63 -6.10
C GLU A 699 24.50 23.01 -5.92
N LYS A 700 24.61 21.81 -5.36
CA LYS A 700 25.89 21.08 -5.23
C LYS A 700 26.45 20.63 -6.56
N LEU A 701 25.61 20.13 -7.48
CA LEU A 701 26.03 19.79 -8.84
C LEU A 701 26.58 21.00 -9.59
N ILE A 702 25.91 22.16 -9.49
CA ILE A 702 26.38 23.41 -10.10
C ILE A 702 27.73 23.83 -9.51
N GLN A 703 27.89 23.79 -8.19
CA GLN A 703 29.16 24.11 -7.52
C GLN A 703 30.30 23.17 -7.94
N ALA A 704 29.97 21.89 -8.18
CA ALA A 704 30.92 20.87 -8.66
C ALA A 704 31.12 20.87 -10.17
N HIS A 705 30.45 21.75 -10.94
CA HIS A 705 30.46 21.81 -12.42
C HIS A 705 30.05 20.47 -13.08
N ILE A 706 29.07 19.75 -12.48
CA ILE A 706 28.56 18.49 -13.01
C ILE A 706 27.30 18.77 -13.83
N PRO A 707 27.23 18.35 -15.11
CA PRO A 707 26.04 18.48 -15.92
C PRO A 707 24.96 17.52 -15.47
N TYR A 708 23.71 17.93 -15.57
CA TYR A 708 22.50 17.15 -15.27
C TYR A 708 21.36 17.62 -16.17
N ASP A 709 20.38 16.75 -16.39
CA ASP A 709 19.08 17.10 -16.97
C ASP A 709 18.03 17.16 -15.84
N TYR A 710 17.14 18.16 -15.89
CA TYR A 710 16.09 18.34 -14.88
C TYR A 710 14.74 18.60 -15.54
N ASN A 711 13.69 17.91 -15.06
CA ASN A 711 12.33 18.10 -15.53
C ASN A 711 11.35 18.20 -14.38
N VAL A 712 10.51 19.24 -14.37
CA VAL A 712 9.49 19.45 -13.34
C VAL A 712 8.09 19.22 -13.89
N PHE A 713 7.21 18.71 -13.03
CA PHE A 713 5.79 18.52 -13.29
C PHE A 713 4.97 19.46 -12.40
N PRO A 714 4.48 20.60 -12.95
CA PRO A 714 3.77 21.58 -12.15
C PRO A 714 2.52 21.02 -11.50
N ARG A 715 2.29 21.34 -10.21
CA ARG A 715 1.17 20.90 -9.36
C ARG A 715 1.11 19.41 -9.07
N LYS A 716 1.94 18.59 -9.72
CA LYS A 716 1.87 17.14 -9.49
C LYS A 716 2.43 16.79 -8.12
N THR A 717 1.75 15.86 -7.46
CA THR A 717 2.10 15.25 -6.19
C THR A 717 3.20 14.21 -6.36
N HIS A 718 3.49 13.43 -5.32
CA HIS A 718 4.53 12.40 -5.33
C HIS A 718 4.33 11.34 -6.43
N ALA A 719 3.09 10.98 -6.74
CA ALA A 719 2.77 10.00 -7.78
C ALA A 719 2.94 10.54 -9.22
N ILE A 720 3.03 11.86 -9.42
CA ILE A 720 3.01 12.51 -10.74
C ILE A 720 1.88 11.91 -11.60
N ALA A 721 0.71 11.76 -10.98
CA ALA A 721 -0.42 11.09 -11.58
C ALA A 721 -1.00 11.85 -12.78
N GLY A 722 -1.64 11.10 -13.66
CA GLY A 722 -2.27 11.59 -14.88
C GLY A 722 -1.64 11.01 -16.13
N PRO A 723 -2.47 10.57 -17.10
CA PRO A 723 -1.99 9.81 -18.25
C PRO A 723 -1.02 10.59 -19.14
N ASP A 724 -1.23 11.89 -19.34
CA ASP A 724 -0.33 12.72 -20.17
C ASP A 724 1.00 12.98 -19.47
N ASP A 725 0.98 13.24 -18.16
CA ASP A 725 2.17 13.50 -17.35
C ASP A 725 3.05 12.24 -17.24
N GLN A 726 2.43 11.09 -16.96
CA GLN A 726 3.12 9.81 -16.93
C GLN A 726 3.67 9.41 -18.29
N THR A 727 2.91 9.63 -19.38
CA THR A 727 3.41 9.40 -20.75
C THR A 727 4.66 10.24 -21.04
N LEU A 728 4.68 11.50 -20.61
CA LEU A 728 5.86 12.36 -20.77
C LEU A 728 7.04 11.88 -19.90
N LEU A 729 6.77 11.56 -18.63
CA LEU A 729 7.78 11.13 -17.67
C LEU A 729 8.49 9.85 -18.16
N PHE A 730 7.71 8.80 -18.40
CA PHE A 730 8.24 7.50 -18.80
C PHE A 730 8.86 7.54 -20.21
N GLY A 731 8.32 8.38 -21.12
CA GLY A 731 8.96 8.67 -22.41
C GLY A 731 10.36 9.25 -22.25
N LYS A 732 10.55 10.18 -21.30
CA LYS A 732 11.88 10.74 -21.00
C LYS A 732 12.84 9.71 -20.40
N ILE A 733 12.37 8.75 -19.63
CA ILE A 733 13.20 7.65 -19.11
C ILE A 733 13.72 6.81 -20.29
N VAL A 734 12.85 6.43 -21.22
CA VAL A 734 13.24 5.68 -22.44
C VAL A 734 14.27 6.45 -23.24
N ASP A 735 13.98 7.72 -23.60
CA ASP A 735 14.87 8.58 -24.39
C ASP A 735 16.26 8.72 -23.73
N HIS A 736 16.32 8.85 -22.41
CA HIS A 736 17.54 8.97 -21.65
C HIS A 736 18.41 7.70 -21.76
N PHE A 737 17.81 6.53 -21.52
CA PHE A 737 18.55 5.27 -21.62
C PHE A 737 18.92 4.90 -23.06
N GLU A 738 18.06 5.14 -24.04
CA GLU A 738 18.40 4.94 -25.45
C GLU A 738 19.64 5.78 -25.85
N ARG A 739 19.60 7.06 -25.48
CA ARG A 739 20.70 7.97 -25.80
C ARG A 739 22.04 7.54 -25.21
N TYR A 740 22.06 7.17 -23.93
CA TYR A 740 23.34 6.95 -23.23
C TYR A 740 23.77 5.47 -23.16
N LEU A 741 22.85 4.52 -23.30
CA LEU A 741 23.18 3.11 -23.25
C LEU A 741 23.14 2.42 -24.63
N MET A 742 22.40 2.96 -25.61
CA MET A 742 22.29 2.37 -26.96
C MET A 742 23.15 3.12 -27.99
N GLU A 743 23.04 4.46 -28.02
CA GLU A 743 23.75 5.27 -29.01
C GLU A 743 25.25 5.47 -28.67
N GLY A 744 25.63 5.24 -27.42
CA GLY A 744 27.05 5.18 -27.01
C GLY A 744 27.72 6.52 -26.85
N ASP A 745 27.01 7.53 -26.36
CA ASP A 745 27.65 8.78 -25.91
C ASP A 745 28.62 8.48 -24.75
N GLU A 746 29.87 8.93 -24.87
CA GLU A 746 30.88 8.72 -23.83
C GLU A 746 30.53 9.45 -22.54
N LYS A 747 31.00 8.91 -21.38
CA LYS A 747 30.83 9.57 -20.07
C LYS A 747 31.21 11.06 -20.15
N PRO A 748 30.49 11.96 -19.46
CA PRO A 748 30.80 13.39 -19.51
C PRO A 748 32.25 13.67 -19.12
N GLU A 749 33.04 14.24 -20.03
CA GLU A 749 34.40 14.69 -19.73
C GLU A 749 34.36 15.80 -18.66
N ARG A 750 34.97 15.56 -17.51
CA ARG A 750 35.23 16.62 -16.53
C ARG A 750 36.35 17.52 -17.06
N LYS A 751 35.98 18.72 -17.45
CA LYS A 751 36.99 19.79 -17.63
C LYS A 751 37.37 20.28 -16.23
N HIS A 752 38.58 19.94 -15.81
CA HIS A 752 39.20 20.43 -14.58
C HIS A 752 39.42 21.93 -14.60
#